data_4ab2cb7480302995c72976b1042e58b0
#
_entry.id   4ab2cb7480302995c72976b1042e58b0
#
_cell.length_a   1.000
_cell.length_b   1.000
_cell.length_c   1.000
_cell.angle_alpha   90.00
_cell.angle_beta   90.00
_cell.angle_gamma   90.00
#
_symmetry.space_group_name_H-M   'P 1'
#
loop_
_entity.id
_entity.type
_entity.pdbx_description
1 polymer ?
#
loop_
_entity_poly.entity_id
_entity_poly.type
_entity_poly.pdbx_seq_one_letter_code
_entity_poly.pdbx_strand_id
1 'polypeptide(L)'
;MKSACQCAILCAALFAAASVVLAATPDDCQALRKHGHRAESKACYQSLTQTRDPYLRAEGYWGLGMYTDANNEFRAAVAQSDSNAMYRVRWGLLLHERFNNTDAEGLFKEALQRDPKNAQAYLGLALVSEDGYDNNAIAWAAKALELDPKLVAAHELLAEIALEDSNTNQAIAQADAAIQLSPDALDAMAVHAAIEALADRPPDPWFAKIAQVNPTYGEAYAIVARNLVLHNRYEDAVADYRQAIELDPQLWSARSELGINLMRLGQEDEPRRQLEMCYDNGYRDEATVNTLRLLDSYKNFVVFKDDTTILKLNKKEADLLHPYVEEILKRAMATYEKKYKMKLPGPVQVEVYPDHEDFAVRTTGMPGLGALGVTFGEVVAMDSPSGRQPGDFNWASTLWHEMSHVYILTATNHRVARWFTEGLAVHEETQASSEWGDPITPDIVVALRDKKLLPVADLDRGFIRPEYPSQVVVSYYQAGRICDYIQDRWGADKLLDMVHSYAALKTTPEVIQENLGVTPEEFDKEFQAWLYKGVQPTIDNFDKWREGLKNLAQASKDNNYDEVLKDGDAVVQMYPQYVYAANAYEFIAEADLAKGNKGAAATVLTEYETQGGRDPDTLKQLATLEEGLGQPKEAAATLDRINWIYPMDEDLHRRLGQLWLAQSNYPGAIREYSAVVAMHPLDRASAEFDLAQAYFAAGEKDKAEDNVLQALEAAPDYRPAQKLLLQLQGSENDEKGK
;
A
#
# COMPACT_ATOMS: atom_id res chain seq x y z
N MET A 1 100.96 29.22 35.49
CA MET A 1 101.24 29.66 34.14
C MET A 1 100.12 29.30 33.26
N LYS A 2 99.37 30.23 32.79
CA LYS A 2 98.77 30.46 31.51
C LYS A 2 97.96 29.19 30.95
N SER A 3 96.72 29.21 30.53
CA SER A 3 96.07 30.30 29.85
C SER A 3 94.71 29.91 29.34
N ALA A 4 93.88 30.82 29.14
CA ALA A 4 92.89 31.02 28.13
C ALA A 4 91.60 30.18 28.13
N CYS A 5 90.55 30.81 28.60
CA CYS A 5 89.18 30.63 28.22
C CYS A 5 88.97 30.85 26.70
N GLN A 6 88.29 29.93 26.06
CA GLN A 6 87.58 30.23 24.82
C GLN A 6 86.12 29.92 24.99
N CYS A 7 85.32 30.98 25.07
CA CYS A 7 83.86 30.90 24.93
C CYS A 7 83.45 30.57 23.48
N ALA A 8 82.88 29.42 23.27
CA ALA A 8 82.21 29.12 22.03
C ALA A 8 80.70 29.42 22.21
N ILE A 9 80.21 30.47 21.53
CA ILE A 9 78.79 30.80 21.41
C ILE A 9 78.18 29.88 20.40
N LEU A 10 77.38 28.93 20.89
CA LEU A 10 76.48 28.09 19.99
C LEU A 10 75.24 28.94 19.72
N CYS A 11 75.15 29.51 18.51
CA CYS A 11 73.86 29.97 17.93
C CYS A 11 73.04 28.73 17.50
N ALA A 12 72.05 28.35 18.36
CA ALA A 12 71.04 27.46 17.96
C ALA A 12 70.00 28.19 17.09
N ALA A 13 70.11 28.05 15.78
CA ALA A 13 69.07 28.51 14.89
C ALA A 13 67.83 27.54 15.01
N LEU A 14 66.77 28.03 15.71
CA LEU A 14 65.46 27.43 15.68
C LEU A 14 64.90 27.62 14.26
N PHE A 15 64.97 26.60 13.46
CA PHE A 15 64.09 26.45 12.31
C PHE A 15 62.70 26.16 12.83
N ALA A 16 61.84 27.16 12.95
CA ALA A 16 60.41 27.00 13.01
C ALA A 16 59.96 26.53 11.62
N ALA A 17 59.84 25.23 11.45
CA ALA A 17 59.09 24.67 10.33
C ALA A 17 57.64 25.15 10.51
N ALA A 18 57.28 26.23 9.82
CA ALA A 18 55.88 26.59 9.64
C ALA A 18 55.27 25.46 8.78
N SER A 19 54.67 24.49 9.43
CA SER A 19 53.76 23.59 8.77
C SER A 19 52.69 24.48 8.17
N VAL A 20 52.70 24.61 6.85
CA VAL A 20 51.57 25.16 6.12
C VAL A 20 50.43 24.15 6.37
N VAL A 21 49.63 24.42 7.38
CA VAL A 21 48.36 23.74 7.54
C VAL A 21 47.55 24.15 6.33
N LEU A 22 47.50 23.31 5.31
CA LEU A 22 46.54 23.47 4.24
C LEU A 22 45.18 23.62 4.91
N ALA A 23 44.47 24.68 4.56
CA ALA A 23 43.13 24.91 5.09
C ALA A 23 42.26 23.71 4.72
N ALA A 24 41.58 23.11 5.71
CA ALA A 24 40.70 21.98 5.45
C ALA A 24 39.63 22.36 4.43
N THR A 25 39.31 21.44 3.52
CA THR A 25 38.25 21.59 2.54
C THR A 25 37.02 20.78 2.96
N PRO A 26 35.81 21.08 2.44
CA PRO A 26 34.65 20.22 2.64
C PRO A 26 34.89 18.76 2.22
N ASP A 27 35.61 18.55 1.12
CA ASP A 27 35.95 17.22 0.59
C ASP A 27 36.84 16.43 1.55
N ASP A 28 37.83 17.09 2.17
CA ASP A 28 38.69 16.46 3.20
C ASP A 28 37.85 15.99 4.40
N CYS A 29 36.92 16.82 4.86
CA CYS A 29 36.05 16.48 5.98
C CYS A 29 35.09 15.35 5.65
N GLN A 30 34.56 15.32 4.41
CA GLN A 30 33.70 14.26 3.92
C GLN A 30 34.46 12.94 3.73
N ALA A 31 35.69 12.98 3.21
CA ALA A 31 36.54 11.79 3.09
C ALA A 31 36.82 11.16 4.47
N LEU A 32 37.14 11.97 5.49
CA LEU A 32 37.30 11.50 6.87
C LEU A 32 36.02 10.82 7.39
N ARG A 33 34.84 11.39 7.11
CA ARG A 33 33.56 10.80 7.50
C ARG A 33 33.32 9.45 6.77
N LYS A 34 33.54 9.43 5.45
CA LYS A 34 33.39 8.23 4.61
C LYS A 34 34.25 7.06 5.08
N HIS A 35 35.44 7.35 5.60
CA HIS A 35 36.35 6.34 6.13
C HIS A 35 36.20 6.06 7.64
N GLY A 36 35.12 6.54 8.27
CA GLY A 36 34.83 6.26 9.68
C GLY A 36 35.63 7.05 10.71
N HIS A 37 36.43 8.03 10.28
CA HIS A 37 37.24 8.91 11.15
C HIS A 37 36.35 10.03 11.76
N ARG A 38 35.33 9.63 12.54
CA ARG A 38 34.29 10.54 13.04
C ARG A 38 34.81 11.72 13.84
N ALA A 39 35.79 11.48 14.73
CA ALA A 39 36.36 12.55 15.58
C ALA A 39 37.15 13.59 14.76
N GLU A 40 37.96 13.11 13.81
CA GLU A 40 38.73 13.94 12.90
C GLU A 40 37.82 14.71 11.93
N SER A 41 36.80 14.03 11.37
CA SER A 41 35.81 14.66 10.50
C SER A 41 35.05 15.78 11.25
N LYS A 42 34.62 15.53 12.49
CA LYS A 42 33.98 16.54 13.32
C LYS A 42 34.90 17.77 13.58
N ALA A 43 36.16 17.51 13.91
CA ALA A 43 37.14 18.59 14.09
C ALA A 43 37.41 19.37 12.80
N CYS A 44 37.46 18.66 11.66
CA CYS A 44 37.56 19.23 10.33
C CYS A 44 36.39 20.19 10.03
N TYR A 45 35.14 19.74 10.17
CA TYR A 45 33.96 20.59 9.99
C TYR A 45 33.90 21.74 10.95
N GLN A 46 34.33 21.58 12.23
CA GLN A 46 34.44 22.67 13.18
C GLN A 46 35.40 23.76 12.71
N SER A 47 36.51 23.38 12.06
CA SER A 47 37.46 24.35 11.51
C SER A 47 36.86 25.19 10.38
N LEU A 48 36.00 24.60 9.56
CA LEU A 48 35.30 25.30 8.48
C LEU A 48 34.34 26.38 9.01
N THR A 49 33.70 26.15 10.16
CA THR A 49 32.78 27.16 10.76
C THR A 49 33.51 28.42 11.20
N GLN A 50 34.84 28.38 11.36
CA GLN A 50 35.65 29.53 11.80
C GLN A 50 36.17 30.37 10.63
N THR A 51 35.89 29.98 9.38
CA THR A 51 36.35 30.70 8.19
C THR A 51 35.52 31.98 7.95
N ARG A 52 36.05 32.89 7.09
CA ARG A 52 35.30 34.07 6.66
C ARG A 52 34.38 33.81 5.47
N ASP A 53 34.56 32.69 4.78
CA ASP A 53 33.77 32.29 3.60
C ASP A 53 32.45 31.70 4.05
N PRO A 54 31.29 32.28 3.67
CA PRO A 54 29.97 31.76 4.01
C PRO A 54 29.74 30.33 3.49
N TYR A 55 30.27 30.00 2.31
CA TYR A 55 30.14 28.65 1.77
C TYR A 55 30.85 27.60 2.64
N LEU A 56 32.10 27.89 3.05
CA LEU A 56 32.83 26.97 3.92
C LEU A 56 32.17 26.86 5.31
N ARG A 57 31.62 27.96 5.84
CA ARG A 57 30.86 27.89 7.10
C ARG A 57 29.60 27.06 6.94
N ALA A 58 28.86 27.20 5.82
CA ALA A 58 27.69 26.42 5.54
C ALA A 58 28.02 24.92 5.54
N GLU A 59 29.05 24.49 4.81
CA GLU A 59 29.53 23.12 4.80
C GLU A 59 29.96 22.65 6.20
N GLY A 60 30.64 23.49 6.96
CA GLY A 60 31.02 23.21 8.33
C GLY A 60 29.82 22.98 9.25
N TYR A 61 28.84 23.86 9.22
CA TYR A 61 27.59 23.70 9.99
C TYR A 61 26.79 22.49 9.55
N TRP A 62 26.67 22.25 8.24
CA TRP A 62 26.00 21.07 7.73
C TRP A 62 26.65 19.77 8.22
N GLY A 63 27.98 19.67 8.06
CA GLY A 63 28.73 18.52 8.54
C GLY A 63 28.65 18.28 10.06
N LEU A 64 28.26 19.29 10.84
CA LEU A 64 28.01 19.20 12.31
C LEU A 64 26.53 18.96 12.65
N GLY A 65 25.63 18.87 11.67
CA GLY A 65 24.17 18.71 11.89
C GLY A 65 23.47 20.00 12.34
N MET A 66 24.14 21.17 12.20
CA MET A 66 23.61 22.50 12.57
C MET A 66 22.84 23.07 11.35
N TYR A 67 21.71 22.45 10.99
CA TYR A 67 21.02 22.67 9.71
C TYR A 67 20.50 24.10 9.53
N THR A 68 20.01 24.76 10.59
CA THR A 68 19.54 26.15 10.53
C THR A 68 20.67 27.10 10.20
N ASP A 69 21.81 26.91 10.82
CA ASP A 69 22.99 27.76 10.59
C ASP A 69 23.54 27.49 9.19
N ALA A 70 23.64 26.23 8.77
CA ALA A 70 24.04 25.85 7.42
C ALA A 70 23.15 26.49 6.35
N ASN A 71 21.81 26.41 6.49
CA ASN A 71 20.86 27.04 5.59
C ASN A 71 21.04 28.55 5.46
N ASN A 72 21.28 29.25 6.59
CA ASN A 72 21.52 30.69 6.61
C ASN A 72 22.83 31.05 5.89
N GLU A 73 23.89 30.27 6.10
CA GLU A 73 25.18 30.51 5.49
C GLU A 73 25.20 30.14 3.99
N PHE A 74 24.48 29.09 3.54
CA PHE A 74 24.31 28.84 2.12
C PHE A 74 23.56 29.98 1.43
N ARG A 75 22.53 30.53 2.06
CA ARG A 75 21.81 31.72 1.53
C ARG A 75 22.77 32.90 1.38
N ALA A 76 23.64 33.13 2.38
CA ALA A 76 24.66 34.20 2.32
C ALA A 76 25.70 33.93 1.22
N ALA A 77 26.15 32.67 1.04
CA ALA A 77 27.07 32.29 -0.02
C ALA A 77 26.51 32.56 -1.41
N VAL A 78 25.25 32.16 -1.65
CA VAL A 78 24.54 32.44 -2.92
C VAL A 78 24.37 33.95 -3.13
N ALA A 79 24.00 34.71 -2.11
CA ALA A 79 23.88 36.14 -2.21
C ALA A 79 25.23 36.85 -2.52
N GLN A 80 26.33 36.30 -2.03
CA GLN A 80 27.68 36.83 -2.29
C GLN A 80 28.19 36.49 -3.68
N SER A 81 27.81 35.32 -4.25
CA SER A 81 28.25 34.84 -5.55
C SER A 81 27.10 34.13 -6.31
N ASP A 82 26.19 34.93 -6.85
CA ASP A 82 25.02 34.47 -7.57
C ASP A 82 25.34 33.61 -8.80
N SER A 83 26.48 33.82 -9.42
CA SER A 83 26.93 33.05 -10.60
C SER A 83 27.46 31.64 -10.28
N ASN A 84 27.76 31.34 -9.02
CA ASN A 84 28.28 30.04 -8.63
C ASN A 84 27.15 29.01 -8.51
N ALA A 85 26.96 28.17 -9.51
CA ALA A 85 25.96 27.11 -9.54
C ALA A 85 26.13 26.09 -8.41
N MET A 86 27.39 25.79 -8.02
CA MET A 86 27.69 24.78 -7.02
C MET A 86 27.14 25.14 -5.64
N TYR A 87 27.08 26.43 -5.28
CA TYR A 87 26.51 26.85 -3.99
C TYR A 87 25.02 26.50 -3.89
N ARG A 88 24.29 26.61 -5.01
CA ARG A 88 22.89 26.18 -5.08
C ARG A 88 22.74 24.67 -5.04
N VAL A 89 23.62 23.93 -5.72
CA VAL A 89 23.62 22.46 -5.67
C VAL A 89 23.81 21.97 -4.24
N ARG A 90 24.83 22.50 -3.54
CA ARG A 90 25.09 22.08 -2.16
C ARG A 90 23.96 22.48 -1.21
N TRP A 91 23.37 23.66 -1.40
CA TRP A 91 22.20 24.09 -0.64
C TRP A 91 20.97 23.23 -0.95
N GLY A 92 20.74 22.87 -2.21
CA GLY A 92 19.68 21.95 -2.61
C GLY A 92 19.82 20.57 -1.96
N LEU A 93 21.04 20.02 -1.92
CA LEU A 93 21.32 18.75 -1.24
C LEU A 93 21.06 18.81 0.28
N LEU A 94 21.39 19.94 0.94
CA LEU A 94 21.01 20.17 2.35
C LEU A 94 19.49 20.14 2.53
N LEU A 95 18.74 20.81 1.65
CA LEU A 95 17.27 20.85 1.76
C LEU A 95 16.63 19.49 1.46
N HIS A 96 17.15 18.76 0.49
CA HIS A 96 16.74 17.39 0.20
C HIS A 96 16.97 16.46 1.41
N GLU A 97 18.15 16.49 2.04
CA GLU A 97 18.43 15.75 3.28
C GLU A 97 17.44 16.09 4.42
N ARG A 98 16.84 17.29 4.36
CA ARG A 98 15.84 17.76 5.33
C ARG A 98 14.40 17.64 4.83
N PHE A 99 14.15 16.82 3.84
CA PHE A 99 12.83 16.50 3.25
C PHE A 99 12.10 17.71 2.64
N ASN A 100 12.84 18.80 2.32
CA ASN A 100 12.28 19.95 1.61
C ASN A 100 12.56 19.83 0.10
N ASN A 101 11.95 18.85 -0.52
CA ASN A 101 12.17 18.50 -1.93
C ASN A 101 11.73 19.61 -2.89
N THR A 102 10.68 20.36 -2.55
CA THR A 102 10.20 21.48 -3.39
C THR A 102 11.25 22.59 -3.54
N ASP A 103 11.83 23.04 -2.44
CA ASP A 103 12.86 24.06 -2.48
C ASP A 103 14.19 23.51 -3.02
N ALA A 104 14.51 22.25 -2.73
CA ALA A 104 15.70 21.57 -3.27
C ALA A 104 15.64 21.51 -4.80
N GLU A 105 14.52 21.07 -5.39
CA GLU A 105 14.29 21.05 -6.83
C GLU A 105 14.44 22.45 -7.45
N GLY A 106 13.87 23.47 -6.77
CA GLY A 106 14.01 24.86 -7.17
C GLY A 106 15.48 25.30 -7.29
N LEU A 107 16.29 24.97 -6.28
CA LEU A 107 17.71 25.30 -6.28
C LEU A 107 18.52 24.54 -7.34
N PHE A 108 18.20 23.28 -7.61
CA PHE A 108 18.85 22.52 -8.70
C PHE A 108 18.51 23.12 -10.06
N LYS A 109 17.25 23.50 -10.28
CA LYS A 109 16.83 24.21 -11.51
C LYS A 109 17.51 25.57 -11.66
N GLU A 110 17.65 26.34 -10.58
CA GLU A 110 18.40 27.61 -10.59
C GLU A 110 19.89 27.37 -10.89
N ALA A 111 20.50 26.31 -10.33
CA ALA A 111 21.88 25.94 -10.62
C ALA A 111 22.07 25.69 -12.13
N LEU A 112 21.14 24.95 -12.74
CA LEU A 112 21.15 24.68 -14.19
C LEU A 112 20.93 25.94 -15.06
N GLN A 113 20.24 26.97 -14.55
CA GLN A 113 20.15 28.26 -15.23
C GLN A 113 21.49 28.99 -15.27
N ARG A 114 22.36 28.77 -14.27
CA ARG A 114 23.70 29.37 -14.18
C ARG A 114 24.74 28.55 -14.93
N ASP A 115 24.65 27.20 -14.84
CA ASP A 115 25.51 26.24 -15.51
C ASP A 115 24.68 25.06 -16.06
N PRO A 116 24.23 25.11 -17.32
CA PRO A 116 23.42 24.07 -17.95
C PRO A 116 24.15 22.71 -18.10
N LYS A 117 25.46 22.65 -17.83
CA LYS A 117 26.26 21.43 -17.88
C LYS A 117 26.65 20.90 -16.50
N ASN A 118 26.04 21.38 -15.46
CA ASN A 118 26.34 20.95 -14.09
C ASN A 118 25.79 19.55 -13.83
N ALA A 119 26.64 18.54 -13.89
CA ALA A 119 26.27 17.14 -13.67
C ALA A 119 25.68 16.90 -12.28
N GLN A 120 26.20 17.57 -11.25
CA GLN A 120 25.70 17.40 -9.87
C GLN A 120 24.31 18.01 -9.65
N ALA A 121 23.94 19.06 -10.41
CA ALA A 121 22.57 19.59 -10.38
C ALA A 121 21.55 18.61 -10.99
N TYR A 122 21.92 17.92 -12.07
CA TYR A 122 21.10 16.83 -12.64
C TYR A 122 21.01 15.65 -11.66
N LEU A 123 22.08 15.29 -10.97
CA LEU A 123 22.02 14.27 -9.91
C LEU A 123 21.09 14.71 -8.78
N GLY A 124 21.12 15.97 -8.37
CA GLY A 124 20.20 16.49 -7.36
C GLY A 124 18.73 16.37 -7.80
N LEU A 125 18.42 16.67 -9.07
CA LEU A 125 17.07 16.43 -9.62
C LEU A 125 16.70 14.95 -9.64
N ALA A 126 17.68 14.06 -9.92
CA ALA A 126 17.46 12.62 -9.90
C ALA A 126 17.10 12.13 -8.49
N LEU A 127 17.81 12.59 -7.45
CA LEU A 127 17.54 12.23 -6.06
C LEU A 127 16.13 12.68 -5.61
N VAL A 128 15.73 13.92 -5.94
CA VAL A 128 14.38 14.40 -5.63
C VAL A 128 13.29 13.60 -6.35
N SER A 129 13.54 13.21 -7.60
CA SER A 129 12.60 12.39 -8.37
C SER A 129 12.51 10.97 -7.83
N GLU A 130 13.62 10.45 -7.30
CA GLU A 130 13.68 9.10 -6.72
C GLU A 130 12.81 8.95 -5.47
N ASP A 131 12.78 9.94 -4.60
CA ASP A 131 11.92 9.94 -3.40
C ASP A 131 10.42 9.72 -3.75
N GLY A 132 10.01 10.07 -4.96
CA GLY A 132 8.65 9.87 -5.47
C GLY A 132 8.49 8.69 -6.42
N TYR A 133 9.48 7.83 -6.59
CA TYR A 133 9.50 6.75 -7.59
C TYR A 133 9.21 7.25 -9.01
N ASP A 134 9.59 8.50 -9.34
CA ASP A 134 9.37 9.11 -10.65
C ASP A 134 10.41 8.60 -11.66
N ASN A 135 9.96 8.14 -12.83
CA ASN A 135 10.82 7.72 -13.94
C ASN A 135 11.81 8.79 -14.40
N ASN A 136 11.56 10.07 -14.11
CA ASN A 136 12.51 11.13 -14.36
C ASN A 136 13.84 10.97 -13.59
N ALA A 137 13.86 10.22 -12.47
CA ALA A 137 15.09 9.92 -11.74
C ALA A 137 16.14 9.27 -12.63
N ILE A 138 15.74 8.25 -13.40
CA ILE A 138 16.62 7.54 -14.35
C ILE A 138 17.12 8.50 -15.44
N ALA A 139 16.23 9.32 -15.99
CA ALA A 139 16.57 10.25 -17.06
C ALA A 139 17.57 11.33 -16.59
N TRP A 140 17.35 11.88 -15.38
CA TRP A 140 18.24 12.89 -14.80
C TRP A 140 19.60 12.30 -14.40
N ALA A 141 19.65 11.11 -13.79
CA ALA A 141 20.90 10.43 -13.48
C ALA A 141 21.71 10.07 -14.75
N ALA A 142 21.03 9.57 -15.78
CA ALA A 142 21.68 9.33 -17.08
C ALA A 142 22.23 10.62 -17.70
N LYS A 143 21.51 11.74 -17.57
CA LYS A 143 21.98 13.05 -18.03
C LYS A 143 23.19 13.54 -17.25
N ALA A 144 23.22 13.28 -15.93
CA ALA A 144 24.39 13.57 -15.10
C ALA A 144 25.63 12.80 -15.60
N LEU A 145 25.48 11.50 -15.90
CA LEU A 145 26.56 10.67 -16.44
C LEU A 145 26.99 11.03 -17.88
N GLU A 146 26.08 11.52 -18.71
CA GLU A 146 26.45 12.06 -20.05
C GLU A 146 27.41 13.24 -19.92
N LEU A 147 27.22 14.06 -18.88
CA LEU A 147 28.05 15.24 -18.62
C LEU A 147 29.32 14.93 -17.83
N ASP A 148 29.24 14.03 -16.87
CA ASP A 148 30.36 13.52 -16.09
C ASP A 148 30.30 11.99 -15.93
N PRO A 149 30.90 11.23 -16.83
CA PRO A 149 30.92 9.76 -16.75
C PRO A 149 31.65 9.18 -15.54
N LYS A 150 32.29 10.00 -14.72
CA LYS A 150 32.99 9.57 -13.51
C LYS A 150 32.24 9.93 -12.21
N LEU A 151 31.01 10.39 -12.33
CA LEU A 151 30.19 10.77 -11.18
C LEU A 151 29.68 9.49 -10.46
N VAL A 152 30.47 9.02 -9.49
CA VAL A 152 30.23 7.77 -8.74
C VAL A 152 28.81 7.72 -8.19
N ALA A 153 28.36 8.79 -7.52
CA ALA A 153 27.03 8.84 -6.91
C ALA A 153 25.86 8.67 -7.90
N ALA A 154 26.06 9.03 -9.18
CA ALA A 154 25.03 8.77 -10.19
C ALA A 154 24.97 7.29 -10.61
N HIS A 155 26.11 6.60 -10.60
CA HIS A 155 26.13 5.14 -10.79
C HIS A 155 25.54 4.41 -9.58
N GLU A 156 25.83 4.85 -8.36
CA GLU A 156 25.24 4.30 -7.12
C GLU A 156 23.71 4.45 -7.14
N LEU A 157 23.19 5.64 -7.43
CA LEU A 157 21.75 5.88 -7.54
C LEU A 157 21.10 4.99 -8.63
N LEU A 158 21.70 4.88 -9.82
CA LEU A 158 21.17 4.01 -10.88
C LEU A 158 21.24 2.53 -10.52
N ALA A 159 22.21 2.12 -9.69
CA ALA A 159 22.27 0.76 -9.18
C ALA A 159 21.14 0.45 -8.20
N GLU A 160 20.83 1.38 -7.29
CA GLU A 160 19.70 1.28 -6.36
C GLU A 160 18.36 1.23 -7.12
N ILE A 161 18.10 2.19 -8.00
CA ILE A 161 16.89 2.22 -8.83
C ILE A 161 16.70 0.92 -9.64
N ALA A 162 17.78 0.42 -10.24
CA ALA A 162 17.71 -0.82 -11.02
C ALA A 162 17.36 -2.03 -10.14
N LEU A 163 17.84 -2.07 -8.90
CA LEU A 163 17.51 -3.14 -7.96
C LEU A 163 16.07 -3.06 -7.49
N GLU A 164 15.57 -1.86 -7.22
CA GLU A 164 14.16 -1.61 -6.89
C GLU A 164 13.22 -2.06 -8.01
N ASP A 165 13.60 -1.77 -9.26
CA ASP A 165 12.87 -2.22 -10.46
C ASP A 165 13.05 -3.73 -10.76
N SER A 166 13.66 -4.50 -9.84
CA SER A 166 13.98 -5.93 -10.00
C SER A 166 14.93 -6.24 -11.17
N ASN A 167 15.64 -5.25 -11.69
CA ASN A 167 16.61 -5.39 -12.76
C ASN A 167 18.02 -5.65 -12.21
N THR A 168 18.23 -6.84 -11.65
CA THR A 168 19.49 -7.24 -11.00
C THR A 168 20.71 -7.09 -11.91
N ASN A 169 20.59 -7.38 -13.22
CA ASN A 169 21.71 -7.25 -14.15
C ASN A 169 22.16 -5.80 -14.31
N GLN A 170 21.23 -4.87 -14.42
CA GLN A 170 21.52 -3.44 -14.51
C GLN A 170 22.07 -2.91 -13.17
N ALA A 171 21.53 -3.36 -12.04
CA ALA A 171 22.03 -3.02 -10.72
C ALA A 171 23.50 -3.41 -10.55
N ILE A 172 23.85 -4.65 -10.89
CA ILE A 172 25.26 -5.13 -10.90
C ILE A 172 26.13 -4.26 -11.81
N ALA A 173 25.69 -3.99 -13.04
CA ALA A 173 26.50 -3.23 -13.99
C ALA A 173 26.81 -1.81 -13.50
N GLN A 174 25.85 -1.14 -12.87
CA GLN A 174 26.02 0.21 -12.33
C GLN A 174 26.86 0.20 -11.03
N ALA A 175 26.63 -0.76 -10.13
CA ALA A 175 27.42 -0.91 -8.92
C ALA A 175 28.90 -1.22 -9.23
N ASP A 176 29.16 -2.12 -10.20
CA ASP A 176 30.51 -2.42 -10.65
C ASP A 176 31.20 -1.19 -11.27
N ALA A 177 30.47 -0.38 -12.04
CA ALA A 177 31.01 0.86 -12.60
C ALA A 177 31.39 1.85 -11.49
N ALA A 178 30.56 2.01 -10.47
CA ALA A 178 30.86 2.85 -9.29
C ALA A 178 32.12 2.36 -8.55
N ILE A 179 32.22 1.06 -8.26
CA ILE A 179 33.38 0.45 -7.58
C ILE A 179 34.65 0.55 -8.42
N GLN A 180 34.54 0.42 -9.75
CA GLN A 180 35.68 0.59 -10.63
C GLN A 180 36.25 2.01 -10.66
N LEU A 181 35.35 3.02 -10.54
CA LEU A 181 35.71 4.43 -10.46
C LEU A 181 36.27 4.80 -9.08
N SER A 182 35.67 4.26 -8.02
CA SER A 182 36.02 4.51 -6.62
C SER A 182 35.99 3.20 -5.84
N PRO A 183 37.15 2.58 -5.54
CA PRO A 183 37.17 1.33 -4.77
C PRO A 183 36.59 1.41 -3.36
N ASP A 184 36.26 2.59 -2.90
CA ASP A 184 35.57 2.89 -1.63
C ASP A 184 34.12 3.38 -1.84
N ALA A 185 33.47 3.03 -2.96
CA ALA A 185 32.05 3.26 -3.24
C ALA A 185 31.20 2.36 -2.33
N LEU A 186 30.85 2.85 -1.13
CA LEU A 186 30.25 2.05 -0.07
C LEU A 186 28.81 1.66 -0.41
N ASP A 187 28.03 2.56 -1.03
CA ASP A 187 26.64 2.30 -1.40
C ASP A 187 26.55 1.28 -2.54
N ALA A 188 27.43 1.36 -3.52
CA ALA A 188 27.53 0.33 -4.55
C ALA A 188 27.89 -1.07 -3.99
N MET A 189 28.76 -1.14 -2.98
CA MET A 189 29.03 -2.40 -2.28
C MET A 189 27.80 -2.89 -1.51
N ALA A 190 27.01 -1.97 -0.92
CA ALA A 190 25.78 -2.31 -0.20
C ALA A 190 24.69 -2.81 -1.17
N VAL A 191 24.60 -2.28 -2.39
CA VAL A 191 23.73 -2.84 -3.46
C VAL A 191 24.11 -4.28 -3.78
N HIS A 192 25.38 -4.61 -3.89
CA HIS A 192 25.80 -6.01 -4.06
C HIS A 192 25.41 -6.87 -2.85
N ALA A 193 25.56 -6.36 -1.61
CA ALA A 193 25.11 -7.07 -0.43
C ALA A 193 23.59 -7.31 -0.46
N ALA A 194 22.80 -6.33 -0.90
CA ALA A 194 21.35 -6.47 -1.04
C ALA A 194 20.98 -7.55 -2.09
N ILE A 195 21.68 -7.59 -3.23
CA ILE A 195 21.49 -8.63 -4.25
C ILE A 195 21.75 -10.03 -3.67
N GLU A 196 22.82 -10.20 -2.88
CA GLU A 196 23.11 -11.47 -2.22
C GLU A 196 22.00 -11.85 -1.22
N ALA A 197 21.58 -10.89 -0.38
CA ALA A 197 20.52 -11.10 0.61
C ALA A 197 19.17 -11.47 -0.04
N LEU A 198 18.79 -10.78 -1.11
CA LEU A 198 17.56 -11.08 -1.87
C LEU A 198 17.60 -12.49 -2.50
N ALA A 199 18.77 -12.95 -2.87
CA ALA A 199 18.99 -14.29 -3.43
C ALA A 199 19.26 -15.37 -2.37
N ASP A 200 19.04 -15.10 -1.09
CA ASP A 200 19.34 -15.97 0.06
C ASP A 200 20.80 -16.45 0.10
N ARG A 201 21.72 -15.68 -0.44
CA ARG A 201 23.15 -15.91 -0.33
C ARG A 201 23.77 -15.03 0.75
N PRO A 202 24.87 -15.45 1.41
CA PRO A 202 25.49 -14.65 2.48
C PRO A 202 26.01 -13.30 1.96
N PRO A 203 25.55 -12.16 2.49
CA PRO A 203 26.05 -10.82 2.13
C PRO A 203 27.39 -10.48 2.82
N ASP A 204 27.84 -11.30 3.79
CA ASP A 204 29.03 -11.07 4.62
C ASP A 204 30.30 -10.67 3.84
N PRO A 205 30.62 -11.23 2.67
CA PRO A 205 31.80 -10.83 1.93
C PRO A 205 31.80 -9.34 1.51
N TRP A 206 30.62 -8.78 1.24
CA TRP A 206 30.46 -7.38 0.93
C TRP A 206 30.52 -6.50 2.17
N PHE A 207 29.85 -6.88 3.24
CA PHE A 207 29.95 -6.19 4.53
C PHE A 207 31.40 -6.18 5.07
N ALA A 208 32.15 -7.27 4.86
CA ALA A 208 33.57 -7.30 5.23
C ALA A 208 34.42 -6.30 4.43
N LYS A 209 34.15 -6.09 3.14
CA LYS A 209 34.82 -5.06 2.32
C LYS A 209 34.44 -3.65 2.78
N ILE A 210 33.16 -3.41 3.06
CA ILE A 210 32.66 -2.13 3.58
C ILE A 210 33.34 -1.80 4.93
N ALA A 211 33.42 -2.78 5.84
CA ALA A 211 34.03 -2.61 7.14
C ALA A 211 35.54 -2.33 7.07
N GLN A 212 36.27 -2.76 6.01
CA GLN A 212 37.67 -2.39 5.79
C GLN A 212 37.82 -0.91 5.44
N VAL A 213 36.82 -0.30 4.80
CA VAL A 213 36.80 1.15 4.49
C VAL A 213 36.26 1.93 5.68
N ASN A 214 35.09 1.54 6.18
CA ASN A 214 34.43 2.20 7.31
C ASN A 214 33.74 1.14 8.21
N PRO A 215 34.35 0.79 9.36
CA PRO A 215 33.79 -0.22 10.25
C PRO A 215 32.49 0.20 10.96
N THR A 216 32.09 1.47 10.85
CA THR A 216 30.87 2.02 11.46
C THR A 216 29.83 2.45 10.42
N TYR A 217 29.91 1.92 9.19
CA TYR A 217 29.01 2.29 8.10
C TYR A 217 27.69 1.53 8.20
N GLY A 218 26.79 2.01 9.10
CA GLY A 218 25.47 1.41 9.32
C GLY A 218 24.54 1.54 8.11
N GLU A 219 24.74 2.54 7.24
CA GLU A 219 23.92 2.76 6.05
C GLU A 219 23.92 1.55 5.10
N ALA A 220 25.01 0.76 5.05
CA ALA A 220 25.05 -0.45 4.23
C ALA A 220 23.97 -1.46 4.62
N TYR A 221 23.73 -1.65 5.91
CA TYR A 221 22.65 -2.51 6.38
C TYR A 221 21.27 -1.88 6.14
N ALA A 222 21.17 -0.55 6.23
CA ALA A 222 19.91 0.13 5.91
C ALA A 222 19.54 0.00 4.43
N ILE A 223 20.51 0.07 3.50
CA ILE A 223 20.29 -0.18 2.05
C ILE A 223 19.78 -1.61 1.83
N VAL A 224 20.41 -2.61 2.46
CA VAL A 224 19.94 -4.00 2.37
C VAL A 224 18.52 -4.13 2.91
N ALA A 225 18.26 -3.54 4.08
CA ALA A 225 16.94 -3.58 4.72
C ALA A 225 15.84 -2.93 3.86
N ARG A 226 16.10 -1.77 3.25
CA ARG A 226 15.14 -1.13 2.33
C ARG A 226 14.76 -2.05 1.17
N ASN A 227 15.73 -2.72 0.57
CA ASN A 227 15.47 -3.68 -0.52
C ASN A 227 14.70 -4.91 -0.03
N LEU A 228 14.95 -5.40 1.17
CA LEU A 228 14.17 -6.47 1.78
C LEU A 228 12.72 -6.05 2.04
N VAL A 229 12.49 -4.80 2.49
CA VAL A 229 11.14 -4.23 2.68
C VAL A 229 10.35 -4.20 1.37
N LEU A 230 10.96 -3.78 0.26
CA LEU A 230 10.32 -3.76 -1.06
C LEU A 230 9.89 -5.16 -1.53
N HIS A 231 10.54 -6.20 -1.02
CA HIS A 231 10.22 -7.59 -1.29
C HIS A 231 9.41 -8.26 -0.14
N ASN A 232 8.74 -7.46 0.70
CA ASN A 232 7.92 -7.90 1.84
C ASN A 232 8.68 -8.74 2.90
N ARG A 233 10.02 -8.73 2.93
CA ARG A 233 10.87 -9.47 3.87
C ARG A 233 11.11 -8.66 5.14
N TYR A 234 10.05 -8.34 5.86
CA TYR A 234 10.07 -7.38 6.99
C TYR A 234 10.87 -7.88 8.18
N GLU A 235 10.86 -9.18 8.49
CA GLU A 235 11.64 -9.75 9.60
C GLU A 235 13.14 -9.62 9.35
N ASP A 236 13.59 -9.95 8.15
CA ASP A 236 14.99 -9.81 7.72
C ASP A 236 15.40 -8.33 7.74
N ALA A 237 14.55 -7.45 7.21
CA ALA A 237 14.80 -6.01 7.20
C ALA A 237 14.92 -5.43 8.62
N VAL A 238 14.08 -5.84 9.56
CA VAL A 238 14.17 -5.44 10.97
C VAL A 238 15.50 -5.86 11.59
N ALA A 239 16.01 -7.06 11.26
CA ALA A 239 17.31 -7.52 11.72
C ALA A 239 18.44 -6.63 11.21
N ASP A 240 18.41 -6.26 9.91
CA ASP A 240 19.42 -5.40 9.31
C ASP A 240 19.33 -3.94 9.80
N TYR A 241 18.12 -3.39 9.99
CA TYR A 241 17.99 -2.06 10.62
C TYR A 241 18.55 -2.03 12.05
N ARG A 242 18.40 -3.10 12.82
CA ARG A 242 19.04 -3.21 14.15
C ARG A 242 20.56 -3.19 14.06
N GLN A 243 21.15 -3.92 13.07
CA GLN A 243 22.59 -3.88 12.82
C GLN A 243 23.06 -2.49 12.37
N ALA A 244 22.30 -1.81 11.50
CA ALA A 244 22.57 -0.44 11.08
C ALA A 244 22.70 0.50 12.29
N ILE A 245 21.74 0.42 13.23
CA ILE A 245 21.69 1.26 14.44
C ILE A 245 22.78 0.87 15.45
N GLU A 246 23.17 -0.39 15.53
CA GLU A 246 24.26 -0.84 16.38
C GLU A 246 25.60 -0.23 15.93
N LEU A 247 25.85 -0.21 14.61
CA LEU A 247 27.04 0.38 14.01
C LEU A 247 27.01 1.92 14.06
N ASP A 248 25.87 2.52 13.80
CA ASP A 248 25.65 3.97 13.87
C ASP A 248 24.41 4.34 14.69
N PRO A 249 24.52 4.54 16.01
CA PRO A 249 23.40 4.91 16.87
C PRO A 249 22.72 6.24 16.51
N GLN A 250 23.34 7.08 15.67
CA GLN A 250 22.80 8.35 15.19
C GLN A 250 22.19 8.25 13.78
N LEU A 251 22.11 7.07 13.21
CA LEU A 251 21.42 6.84 11.95
C LEU A 251 19.89 6.84 12.18
N TRP A 252 19.36 8.06 12.33
CA TRP A 252 17.94 8.26 12.71
C TRP A 252 16.98 7.76 11.65
N SER A 253 17.34 7.82 10.35
CA SER A 253 16.57 7.25 9.26
C SER A 253 16.34 5.75 9.44
N ALA A 254 17.41 4.97 9.67
CA ALA A 254 17.29 3.53 9.93
C ALA A 254 16.50 3.22 11.21
N ARG A 255 16.56 4.10 12.21
CA ARG A 255 15.76 3.93 13.44
C ARG A 255 14.27 4.20 13.21
N SER A 256 13.93 5.19 12.41
CA SER A 256 12.55 5.45 12.00
C SER A 256 11.98 4.26 11.20
N GLU A 257 12.73 3.81 10.20
CA GLU A 257 12.38 2.65 9.40
C GLU A 257 12.24 1.38 10.25
N LEU A 258 13.12 1.16 11.24
CA LEU A 258 12.95 0.08 12.21
C LEU A 258 11.60 0.16 12.90
N GLY A 259 11.21 1.34 13.38
CA GLY A 259 9.91 1.54 14.03
C GLY A 259 8.73 1.21 13.12
N ILE A 260 8.75 1.72 11.89
CA ILE A 260 7.69 1.49 10.90
C ILE A 260 7.60 0.00 10.53
N ASN A 261 8.74 -0.66 10.31
CA ASN A 261 8.74 -2.07 9.91
C ASN A 261 8.39 -3.03 11.06
N LEU A 262 8.68 -2.67 12.30
CA LEU A 262 8.17 -3.39 13.46
C LEU A 262 6.64 -3.30 13.58
N MET A 263 6.03 -2.15 13.20
CA MET A 263 4.57 -2.06 13.10
C MET A 263 4.01 -2.97 12.01
N ARG A 264 4.70 -3.12 10.88
CA ARG A 264 4.32 -4.07 9.82
C ARG A 264 4.29 -5.52 10.34
N LEU A 265 5.13 -5.83 11.32
CA LEU A 265 5.12 -7.11 12.05
C LEU A 265 4.11 -7.16 13.22
N GLY A 266 3.18 -6.20 13.32
CA GLY A 266 2.12 -6.18 14.33
C GLY A 266 2.53 -5.71 15.72
N GLN A 267 3.75 -5.18 15.90
CA GLN A 267 4.22 -4.66 17.17
C GLN A 267 3.80 -3.19 17.37
N GLU A 268 3.67 -2.74 18.62
CA GLU A 268 3.26 -1.34 18.94
C GLU A 268 4.22 -0.67 19.94
N ASP A 269 4.66 -1.36 20.98
CA ASP A 269 5.46 -0.76 22.07
C ASP A 269 6.89 -0.42 21.63
N GLU A 270 7.58 -1.30 20.93
CA GLU A 270 8.94 -1.03 20.44
C GLU A 270 8.94 0.02 19.32
N PRO A 271 8.06 -0.05 18.31
CA PRO A 271 7.88 1.02 17.32
C PRO A 271 7.77 2.41 17.95
N ARG A 272 6.86 2.56 18.90
CA ARG A 272 6.67 3.84 19.60
C ARG A 272 7.97 4.36 20.19
N ARG A 273 8.69 3.52 20.93
CA ARG A 273 9.98 3.92 21.54
C ARG A 273 11.01 4.36 20.51
N GLN A 274 11.13 3.64 19.37
CA GLN A 274 12.10 3.97 18.33
C GLN A 274 11.75 5.31 17.65
N LEU A 275 10.48 5.54 17.34
CA LEU A 275 10.00 6.76 16.70
C LEU A 275 10.07 7.97 17.64
N GLU A 276 9.74 7.83 18.93
CA GLU A 276 9.90 8.88 19.94
C GLU A 276 11.37 9.29 20.09
N MET A 277 12.30 8.32 20.07
CA MET A 277 13.73 8.63 20.07
C MET A 277 14.16 9.43 18.84
N CYS A 278 13.63 9.14 17.65
CA CYS A 278 13.87 9.93 16.45
C CYS A 278 13.36 11.36 16.62
N TYR A 279 12.11 11.51 17.02
CA TYR A 279 11.44 12.80 17.20
C TYR A 279 12.16 13.71 18.23
N ASP A 280 12.55 13.15 19.36
CA ASP A 280 13.22 13.87 20.44
C ASP A 280 14.63 14.31 20.05
N ASN A 281 15.30 13.57 19.15
CA ASN A 281 16.61 13.93 18.62
C ASN A 281 16.56 14.78 17.34
N GLY A 282 15.38 15.30 16.99
CA GLY A 282 15.19 16.25 15.90
C GLY A 282 15.04 15.63 14.51
N TYR A 283 14.97 14.29 14.41
CA TYR A 283 14.58 13.61 13.19
C TYR A 283 13.05 13.55 13.14
N ARG A 284 12.46 14.42 12.34
CA ARG A 284 11.02 14.68 12.28
C ARG A 284 10.54 14.66 10.84
N ASP A 285 10.92 13.62 10.12
CA ASP A 285 10.35 13.34 8.81
C ASP A 285 8.84 13.06 8.94
N GLU A 286 8.13 13.19 7.84
CA GLU A 286 6.67 13.06 7.83
C GLU A 286 6.23 11.67 8.30
N ALA A 287 6.93 10.61 7.88
CA ALA A 287 6.60 9.24 8.26
C ALA A 287 6.72 9.01 9.77
N THR A 288 7.81 9.48 10.42
CA THR A 288 7.98 9.40 11.87
C THR A 288 6.85 10.12 12.61
N VAL A 289 6.52 11.36 12.21
CA VAL A 289 5.51 12.17 12.89
C VAL A 289 4.11 11.60 12.71
N ASN A 290 3.76 11.20 11.48
CA ASN A 290 2.45 10.64 11.18
C ASN A 290 2.24 9.30 11.88
N THR A 291 3.26 8.43 11.89
CA THR A 291 3.18 7.13 12.55
C THR A 291 3.03 7.25 14.08
N LEU A 292 3.71 8.22 14.72
CA LEU A 292 3.48 8.50 16.14
C LEU A 292 2.04 8.96 16.41
N ARG A 293 1.48 9.81 15.54
CA ARG A 293 0.08 10.26 15.64
C ARG A 293 -0.90 9.08 15.45
N LEU A 294 -0.61 8.20 14.51
CA LEU A 294 -1.39 6.98 14.29
C LEU A 294 -1.37 6.08 15.54
N LEU A 295 -0.21 5.84 16.13
CA LEU A 295 -0.09 5.07 17.37
C LEU A 295 -0.91 5.68 18.51
N ASP A 296 -1.02 7.02 18.58
CA ASP A 296 -1.88 7.70 19.55
C ASP A 296 -3.37 7.46 19.29
N SER A 297 -3.78 7.19 18.06
CA SER A 297 -5.16 6.89 17.71
C SER A 297 -5.61 5.48 18.14
N TYR A 298 -4.70 4.55 18.41
CA TYR A 298 -5.00 3.15 18.75
C TYR A 298 -5.79 2.98 20.06
N LYS A 299 -5.75 3.97 20.96
CA LYS A 299 -6.66 4.03 22.12
C LYS A 299 -8.16 3.99 21.76
N ASN A 300 -8.49 4.31 20.50
CA ASN A 300 -9.85 4.28 19.98
C ASN A 300 -10.24 2.92 19.36
N PHE A 301 -9.35 1.94 19.38
CA PHE A 301 -9.61 0.61 18.85
C PHE A 301 -9.96 -0.38 19.97
N VAL A 302 -10.78 -1.36 19.61
CA VAL A 302 -11.04 -2.58 20.40
C VAL A 302 -10.30 -3.72 19.73
N VAL A 303 -9.74 -4.62 20.53
CA VAL A 303 -9.05 -5.81 20.06
C VAL A 303 -9.87 -7.04 20.42
N PHE A 304 -10.31 -7.77 19.41
CA PHE A 304 -10.88 -9.11 19.54
C PHE A 304 -9.78 -10.12 19.18
N LYS A 305 -9.58 -11.10 20.05
CA LYS A 305 -8.48 -12.07 19.86
C LYS A 305 -8.94 -13.48 20.20
N ASP A 306 -8.66 -14.39 19.27
CA ASP A 306 -8.73 -15.83 19.51
C ASP A 306 -7.39 -16.51 19.14
N ASP A 307 -7.40 -17.84 19.00
CA ASP A 307 -6.18 -18.62 18.69
C ASP A 307 -5.69 -18.41 17.23
N THR A 308 -6.54 -17.91 16.35
CA THR A 308 -6.30 -17.82 14.90
C THR A 308 -6.31 -16.39 14.37
N THR A 309 -6.95 -15.45 15.07
CA THR A 309 -7.14 -14.10 14.61
C THR A 309 -6.96 -13.05 15.71
N ILE A 310 -6.49 -11.88 15.31
CA ILE A 310 -6.43 -10.66 16.11
C ILE A 310 -7.11 -9.55 15.30
N LEU A 311 -8.32 -9.14 15.68
CA LEU A 311 -9.06 -8.08 14.99
C LEU A 311 -8.95 -6.77 15.76
N LYS A 312 -8.50 -5.72 15.10
CA LYS A 312 -8.45 -4.36 15.64
C LYS A 312 -9.47 -3.51 14.91
N LEU A 313 -10.57 -3.19 15.56
CA LEU A 313 -11.68 -2.41 15.01
C LEU A 313 -11.89 -1.13 15.82
N ASN A 314 -12.28 -0.05 15.15
CA ASN A 314 -12.59 1.19 15.85
C ASN A 314 -13.83 1.02 16.74
N LYS A 315 -13.79 1.55 17.96
CA LYS A 315 -14.87 1.43 18.97
C LYS A 315 -16.25 1.86 18.47
N LYS A 316 -16.31 2.77 17.50
CA LYS A 316 -17.58 3.30 16.99
C LYS A 316 -18.33 2.32 16.10
N GLU A 317 -17.62 1.36 15.52
CA GLU A 317 -18.16 0.42 14.53
C GLU A 317 -17.82 -1.05 14.83
N ALA A 318 -17.08 -1.28 15.91
CA ALA A 318 -16.59 -2.60 16.27
C ALA A 318 -17.71 -3.63 16.47
N ASP A 319 -18.77 -3.26 17.20
CA ASP A 319 -19.88 -4.16 17.51
C ASP A 319 -20.69 -4.52 16.24
N LEU A 320 -20.75 -3.60 15.28
CA LEU A 320 -21.37 -3.84 13.97
C LEU A 320 -20.51 -4.71 13.08
N LEU A 321 -19.22 -4.34 12.90
CA LEU A 321 -18.36 -4.98 11.90
C LEU A 321 -17.78 -6.32 12.33
N HIS A 322 -17.58 -6.53 13.63
CA HIS A 322 -16.93 -7.75 14.13
C HIS A 322 -17.53 -9.05 13.58
N PRO A 323 -18.86 -9.28 13.62
CA PRO A 323 -19.43 -10.53 13.11
C PRO A 323 -19.21 -10.74 11.61
N TYR A 324 -19.27 -9.67 10.82
CA TYR A 324 -19.09 -9.75 9.36
C TYR A 324 -17.63 -10.00 8.98
N VAL A 325 -16.68 -9.29 9.62
CA VAL A 325 -15.25 -9.48 9.40
C VAL A 325 -14.83 -10.89 9.81
N GLU A 326 -15.30 -11.37 10.96
CA GLU A 326 -15.04 -12.73 11.43
C GLU A 326 -15.57 -13.81 10.47
N GLU A 327 -16.77 -13.60 9.89
CA GLU A 327 -17.36 -14.51 8.91
C GLU A 327 -16.47 -14.64 7.66
N ILE A 328 -16.05 -13.51 7.07
CA ILE A 328 -15.18 -13.52 5.88
C ILE A 328 -13.83 -14.14 6.19
N LEU A 329 -13.22 -13.80 7.32
CA LEU A 329 -11.93 -14.38 7.74
C LEU A 329 -12.00 -15.91 7.86
N LYS A 330 -13.00 -16.43 8.56
CA LYS A 330 -13.19 -17.89 8.71
C LYS A 330 -13.36 -18.58 7.36
N ARG A 331 -14.14 -17.98 6.46
CA ARG A 331 -14.34 -18.51 5.10
C ARG A 331 -13.06 -18.48 4.28
N ALA A 332 -12.33 -17.37 4.30
CA ALA A 332 -11.06 -17.20 3.58
C ALA A 332 -10.00 -18.18 4.10
N MET A 333 -9.82 -18.27 5.43
CA MET A 333 -8.87 -19.19 6.04
C MET A 333 -9.18 -20.64 5.68
N ALA A 334 -10.43 -21.09 5.82
CA ALA A 334 -10.83 -22.46 5.46
C ALA A 334 -10.59 -22.77 3.97
N THR A 335 -10.79 -21.80 3.10
CA THR A 335 -10.58 -21.94 1.64
C THR A 335 -9.09 -22.05 1.33
N TYR A 336 -8.28 -21.13 1.85
CA TYR A 336 -6.86 -21.08 1.57
C TYR A 336 -6.04 -22.18 2.27
N GLU A 337 -6.40 -22.58 3.50
CA GLU A 337 -5.81 -23.75 4.15
C GLU A 337 -5.98 -25.02 3.29
N LYS A 338 -7.18 -25.21 2.73
CA LYS A 338 -7.45 -26.33 1.83
C LYS A 338 -6.68 -26.22 0.52
N LYS A 339 -6.62 -25.01 -0.07
CA LYS A 339 -5.98 -24.76 -1.37
C LYS A 339 -4.46 -24.93 -1.28
N TYR A 340 -3.83 -24.29 -0.32
CA TYR A 340 -2.36 -24.33 -0.13
C TYR A 340 -1.90 -25.53 0.71
N LYS A 341 -2.82 -26.32 1.27
CA LYS A 341 -2.54 -27.50 2.13
C LYS A 341 -1.61 -27.16 3.31
N MET A 342 -1.73 -25.96 3.85
CA MET A 342 -0.93 -25.45 4.95
C MET A 342 -1.80 -24.73 5.99
N LYS A 343 -1.30 -24.64 7.21
CA LYS A 343 -1.83 -23.75 8.24
C LYS A 343 -0.86 -22.62 8.48
N LEU A 344 -1.38 -21.48 8.83
CA LEU A 344 -0.55 -20.33 9.19
C LEU A 344 0.18 -20.62 10.51
N PRO A 345 1.42 -20.13 10.68
CA PRO A 345 2.23 -20.37 11.87
C PRO A 345 1.72 -19.60 13.10
N GLY A 346 0.98 -18.50 12.90
CA GLY A 346 0.46 -17.63 13.95
C GLY A 346 -0.93 -17.09 13.61
N PRO A 347 -1.52 -16.30 14.52
CA PRO A 347 -2.78 -15.64 14.26
C PRO A 347 -2.61 -14.51 13.24
N VAL A 348 -3.56 -14.38 12.33
CA VAL A 348 -3.62 -13.23 11.41
C VAL A 348 -4.16 -12.01 12.15
N GLN A 349 -3.43 -10.91 12.09
CA GLN A 349 -3.88 -9.63 12.62
C GLN A 349 -4.54 -8.82 11.51
N VAL A 350 -5.80 -8.40 11.71
CA VAL A 350 -6.53 -7.54 10.77
C VAL A 350 -6.87 -6.21 11.46
N GLU A 351 -6.46 -5.13 10.85
CA GLU A 351 -6.66 -3.76 11.32
C GLU A 351 -7.57 -3.03 10.32
N VAL A 352 -8.75 -2.55 10.78
CA VAL A 352 -9.73 -1.89 9.93
C VAL A 352 -9.87 -0.43 10.34
N TYR A 353 -9.59 0.48 9.40
CA TYR A 353 -9.46 1.91 9.63
C TYR A 353 -10.66 2.69 9.07
N PRO A 354 -11.42 3.40 9.91
CA PRO A 354 -12.53 4.25 9.45
C PRO A 354 -12.05 5.56 8.83
N ASP A 355 -10.78 5.90 8.98
CA ASP A 355 -10.12 7.05 8.37
C ASP A 355 -9.09 6.57 7.37
N HIS A 356 -9.29 6.89 6.09
CA HIS A 356 -8.39 6.49 5.01
C HIS A 356 -6.97 7.05 5.17
N GLU A 357 -6.81 8.25 5.72
CA GLU A 357 -5.50 8.84 5.97
C GLU A 357 -4.74 8.04 7.05
N ASP A 358 -5.42 7.54 8.09
CA ASP A 358 -4.83 6.66 9.09
C ASP A 358 -4.38 5.32 8.46
N PHE A 359 -5.19 4.75 7.55
CA PHE A 359 -4.80 3.57 6.79
C PHE A 359 -3.58 3.83 5.88
N ALA A 360 -3.56 4.96 5.17
CA ALA A 360 -2.43 5.34 4.31
C ALA A 360 -1.14 5.50 5.13
N VAL A 361 -1.23 6.19 6.28
CA VAL A 361 -0.10 6.34 7.23
C VAL A 361 0.35 4.98 7.77
N ARG A 362 -0.59 4.07 8.10
CA ARG A 362 -0.27 2.71 8.55
C ARG A 362 0.55 1.94 7.53
N THR A 363 0.30 2.17 6.27
CA THR A 363 0.91 1.45 5.16
C THR A 363 2.27 2.01 4.77
N THR A 364 2.33 3.32 4.54
CA THR A 364 3.49 4.01 3.95
C THR A 364 4.16 5.03 4.89
N GLY A 365 3.57 5.33 6.04
CA GLY A 365 3.95 6.48 6.86
C GLY A 365 3.44 7.83 6.34
N MET A 366 2.80 7.84 5.16
CA MET A 366 2.38 9.03 4.43
C MET A 366 0.89 8.96 4.07
N PRO A 367 0.17 10.09 4.04
CA PRO A 367 -1.19 10.16 3.52
C PRO A 367 -1.23 10.00 2.00
N GLY A 368 -2.45 9.76 1.44
CA GLY A 368 -2.69 9.83 0.00
C GLY A 368 -2.45 8.52 -0.76
N LEU A 369 -2.47 7.37 -0.10
CA LEU A 369 -2.40 6.06 -0.74
C LEU A 369 -3.69 5.73 -1.51
N GLY A 370 -3.56 5.17 -2.71
CA GLY A 370 -4.71 4.74 -3.53
C GLY A 370 -5.22 3.32 -3.25
N ALA A 371 -4.55 2.54 -2.39
CA ALA A 371 -4.94 1.17 -2.04
C ALA A 371 -6.15 1.15 -1.08
N LEU A 372 -6.80 0.00 -0.97
CA LEU A 372 -7.95 -0.27 -0.09
C LEU A 372 -7.58 -1.25 1.03
N GLY A 373 -6.59 -2.08 0.80
CA GLY A 373 -5.98 -3.01 1.73
C GLY A 373 -4.50 -3.18 1.44
N VAL A 374 -3.74 -3.67 2.41
CA VAL A 374 -2.32 -4.05 2.28
C VAL A 374 -1.99 -5.15 3.28
N THR A 375 -1.23 -6.13 2.84
CA THR A 375 -0.75 -7.26 3.65
C THR A 375 0.75 -7.19 3.90
N PHE A 376 1.14 -7.33 5.16
CA PHE A 376 2.54 -7.36 5.63
C PHE A 376 2.94 -8.76 6.15
N GLY A 377 2.57 -9.80 5.44
CA GLY A 377 2.71 -11.17 5.92
C GLY A 377 1.50 -11.60 6.76
N GLU A 378 1.62 -11.74 8.08
CA GLU A 378 0.50 -12.11 8.96
C GLU A 378 -0.33 -10.90 9.44
N VAL A 379 -0.02 -9.71 9.01
CA VAL A 379 -0.73 -8.48 9.36
C VAL A 379 -1.38 -7.88 8.12
N VAL A 380 -2.67 -7.65 8.20
CA VAL A 380 -3.50 -6.98 7.18
C VAL A 380 -3.98 -5.65 7.73
N ALA A 381 -3.81 -4.58 6.98
CA ALA A 381 -4.43 -3.29 7.22
C ALA A 381 -5.36 -2.95 6.06
N MET A 382 -6.55 -2.42 6.34
CA MET A 382 -7.51 -2.07 5.28
C MET A 382 -8.43 -0.92 5.67
N ASP A 383 -9.00 -0.27 4.68
CA ASP A 383 -10.08 0.69 4.88
C ASP A 383 -11.33 0.01 5.46
N SER A 384 -11.98 0.70 6.40
CA SER A 384 -13.35 0.37 6.78
C SER A 384 -14.33 0.79 5.68
N PRO A 385 -15.44 0.04 5.48
CA PRO A 385 -16.53 0.52 4.64
C PRO A 385 -17.05 1.91 5.05
N SER A 386 -16.93 2.30 6.33
CA SER A 386 -17.31 3.63 6.83
C SER A 386 -16.35 4.74 6.38
N GLY A 387 -15.13 4.42 6.01
CA GLY A 387 -14.10 5.38 5.54
C GLY A 387 -14.25 5.81 4.08
N ARG A 388 -15.20 5.25 3.34
CA ARG A 388 -15.42 5.48 1.91
C ARG A 388 -16.88 5.80 1.61
N GLN A 389 -17.13 6.32 0.41
CA GLN A 389 -18.51 6.49 -0.04
C GLN A 389 -19.18 5.14 -0.28
N PRO A 390 -20.48 4.99 0.03
CA PRO A 390 -21.20 3.75 -0.25
C PRO A 390 -21.06 3.34 -1.71
N GLY A 391 -20.64 2.09 -1.96
CA GLY A 391 -20.46 1.56 -3.30
C GLY A 391 -19.07 1.79 -3.94
N ASP A 392 -18.19 2.55 -3.32
CA ASP A 392 -16.84 2.78 -3.86
C ASP A 392 -16.04 1.46 -3.98
N PHE A 393 -16.22 0.55 -3.03
CA PHE A 393 -15.55 -0.75 -3.04
C PHE A 393 -16.37 -1.84 -2.33
N ASN A 394 -15.98 -3.09 -2.53
CA ASN A 394 -16.48 -4.24 -1.79
C ASN A 394 -15.43 -4.62 -0.73
N TRP A 395 -15.67 -4.27 0.53
CA TRP A 395 -14.71 -4.51 1.61
C TRP A 395 -14.46 -6.00 1.86
N ALA A 396 -15.45 -6.86 1.61
CA ALA A 396 -15.30 -8.30 1.79
C ALA A 396 -14.41 -8.91 0.70
N SER A 397 -14.54 -8.44 -0.57
CA SER A 397 -13.62 -8.78 -1.65
C SER A 397 -12.21 -8.33 -1.34
N THR A 398 -12.05 -7.09 -0.83
CA THR A 398 -10.74 -6.56 -0.40
C THR A 398 -10.12 -7.42 0.70
N LEU A 399 -10.88 -7.77 1.75
CA LEU A 399 -10.36 -8.64 2.81
C LEU A 399 -9.99 -10.04 2.27
N TRP A 400 -10.77 -10.57 1.34
CA TRP A 400 -10.46 -11.85 0.68
C TRP A 400 -9.17 -11.78 -0.12
N HIS A 401 -8.96 -10.69 -0.86
CA HIS A 401 -7.73 -10.37 -1.58
C HIS A 401 -6.52 -10.35 -0.64
N GLU A 402 -6.61 -9.60 0.45
CA GLU A 402 -5.54 -9.50 1.43
C GLU A 402 -5.24 -10.84 2.10
N MET A 403 -6.26 -11.63 2.40
CA MET A 403 -6.07 -12.98 2.93
C MET A 403 -5.38 -13.92 1.94
N SER A 404 -5.56 -13.74 0.63
CA SER A 404 -4.78 -14.45 -0.39
C SER A 404 -3.29 -14.16 -0.25
N HIS A 405 -2.93 -12.88 -0.08
CA HIS A 405 -1.53 -12.50 0.15
C HIS A 405 -0.95 -13.14 1.41
N VAL A 406 -1.69 -13.19 2.53
CA VAL A 406 -1.22 -13.86 3.76
C VAL A 406 -0.73 -15.27 3.46
N TYR A 407 -1.53 -16.07 2.74
CA TYR A 407 -1.17 -17.45 2.41
C TYR A 407 -0.06 -17.57 1.37
N ILE A 408 -0.08 -16.73 0.33
CA ILE A 408 0.94 -16.76 -0.73
C ILE A 408 2.30 -16.34 -0.19
N LEU A 409 2.36 -15.25 0.57
CA LEU A 409 3.60 -14.76 1.18
C LEU A 409 4.19 -15.80 2.14
N THR A 410 3.35 -16.40 2.98
CA THR A 410 3.78 -17.48 3.88
C THR A 410 4.27 -18.69 3.11
N ALA A 411 3.52 -19.16 2.10
CA ALA A 411 3.87 -20.33 1.29
C ALA A 411 5.19 -20.16 0.50
N THR A 412 5.54 -18.92 0.17
CA THR A 412 6.76 -18.61 -0.59
C THR A 412 7.88 -18.05 0.27
N ASN A 413 7.70 -17.94 1.59
CA ASN A 413 8.58 -17.19 2.47
C ASN A 413 8.90 -15.79 1.90
N HIS A 414 7.89 -15.08 1.40
CA HIS A 414 7.99 -13.74 0.80
C HIS A 414 8.89 -13.65 -0.46
N ARG A 415 8.98 -14.75 -1.26
CA ARG A 415 9.83 -14.79 -2.46
C ARG A 415 9.05 -14.77 -3.77
N VAL A 416 7.75 -14.56 -3.68
CA VAL A 416 6.87 -14.45 -4.85
C VAL A 416 7.08 -13.11 -5.57
N ALA A 417 7.05 -13.12 -6.91
CA ALA A 417 7.02 -11.90 -7.71
C ALA A 417 5.73 -11.11 -7.44
N ARG A 418 5.83 -9.78 -7.39
CA ARG A 418 4.70 -8.91 -7.05
C ARG A 418 3.52 -9.11 -8.00
N TRP A 419 3.76 -9.10 -9.30
CA TRP A 419 2.68 -9.30 -10.28
C TRP A 419 1.90 -10.60 -10.05
N PHE A 420 2.60 -11.66 -9.61
CA PHE A 420 1.95 -12.96 -9.46
C PHE A 420 1.12 -13.04 -8.18
N THR A 421 1.59 -12.47 -7.07
CA THR A 421 0.78 -12.42 -5.85
C THR A 421 -0.44 -11.52 -6.02
N GLU A 422 -0.31 -10.37 -6.72
CA GLU A 422 -1.44 -9.50 -7.04
C GLU A 422 -2.40 -10.18 -8.03
N GLY A 423 -1.87 -10.82 -9.06
CA GLY A 423 -2.69 -11.56 -10.04
C GLY A 423 -3.46 -12.71 -9.43
N LEU A 424 -2.85 -13.47 -8.52
CA LEU A 424 -3.54 -14.53 -7.78
C LEU A 424 -4.63 -13.95 -6.88
N ALA A 425 -4.37 -12.85 -6.16
CA ALA A 425 -5.34 -12.25 -5.27
C ALA A 425 -6.58 -11.75 -6.04
N VAL A 426 -6.40 -11.06 -7.17
CA VAL A 426 -7.51 -10.65 -8.07
C VAL A 426 -8.25 -11.87 -8.63
N HIS A 427 -7.53 -12.93 -9.01
CA HIS A 427 -8.13 -14.18 -9.46
C HIS A 427 -9.00 -14.82 -8.36
N GLU A 428 -8.50 -14.87 -7.11
CA GLU A 428 -9.21 -15.47 -5.98
C GLU A 428 -10.51 -14.72 -5.62
N GLU A 429 -10.57 -13.40 -5.82
CA GLU A 429 -11.80 -12.65 -5.62
C GLU A 429 -12.93 -13.19 -6.50
N THR A 430 -12.67 -13.33 -7.80
CA THR A 430 -13.66 -13.84 -8.76
C THR A 430 -13.95 -15.33 -8.60
N GLN A 431 -13.02 -16.11 -8.05
CA GLN A 431 -13.27 -17.51 -7.68
C GLN A 431 -14.14 -17.63 -6.42
N ALA A 432 -14.07 -16.67 -5.51
CA ALA A 432 -14.93 -16.64 -4.31
C ALA A 432 -16.37 -16.25 -4.63
N SER A 433 -16.55 -15.27 -5.50
CA SER A 433 -17.85 -14.83 -6.00
C SER A 433 -17.68 -14.14 -7.35
N SER A 434 -18.57 -14.47 -8.31
CA SER A 434 -18.49 -13.92 -9.66
C SER A 434 -18.70 -12.41 -9.76
N GLU A 435 -19.35 -11.81 -8.75
CA GLU A 435 -19.58 -10.37 -8.61
C GLU A 435 -18.50 -9.65 -7.79
N TRP A 436 -17.51 -10.40 -7.24
CA TRP A 436 -16.34 -9.84 -6.60
C TRP A 436 -15.27 -9.53 -7.66
N GLY A 437 -14.33 -8.71 -7.32
CA GLY A 437 -13.36 -8.19 -8.27
C GLY A 437 -13.89 -6.95 -9.01
N ASP A 438 -12.97 -6.19 -9.53
CA ASP A 438 -13.31 -4.93 -10.20
C ASP A 438 -13.66 -5.15 -11.68
N PRO A 439 -14.81 -4.63 -12.12
CA PRO A 439 -15.16 -4.61 -13.55
C PRO A 439 -14.10 -3.82 -14.36
N ILE A 440 -13.95 -4.18 -15.64
CA ILE A 440 -13.04 -3.46 -16.53
C ILE A 440 -13.42 -1.97 -16.62
N THR A 441 -12.45 -1.08 -16.40
CA THR A 441 -12.65 0.37 -16.44
C THR A 441 -12.39 0.96 -17.82
N PRO A 442 -12.91 2.17 -18.13
CA PRO A 442 -12.57 2.88 -19.36
C PRO A 442 -11.07 3.06 -19.59
N ASP A 443 -10.29 3.28 -18.52
CA ASP A 443 -8.82 3.42 -18.61
C ASP A 443 -8.15 2.12 -19.03
N ILE A 444 -8.64 0.97 -18.54
CA ILE A 444 -8.16 -0.34 -18.96
C ILE A 444 -8.49 -0.55 -20.45
N VAL A 445 -9.72 -0.22 -20.91
CA VAL A 445 -10.10 -0.33 -22.33
C VAL A 445 -9.18 0.53 -23.21
N VAL A 446 -8.88 1.74 -22.78
CA VAL A 446 -7.94 2.64 -23.50
C VAL A 446 -6.54 2.05 -23.53
N ALA A 447 -6.03 1.54 -22.41
CA ALA A 447 -4.71 0.92 -22.36
C ALA A 447 -4.61 -0.32 -23.26
N LEU A 448 -5.65 -1.15 -23.31
CA LEU A 448 -5.74 -2.30 -24.21
C LEU A 448 -5.76 -1.85 -25.69
N ARG A 449 -6.58 -0.86 -26.03
CA ARG A 449 -6.65 -0.28 -27.38
C ARG A 449 -5.29 0.24 -27.82
N ASP A 450 -4.58 0.91 -26.93
CA ASP A 450 -3.28 1.53 -27.19
C ASP A 450 -2.11 0.56 -27.02
N LYS A 451 -2.37 -0.74 -26.75
CA LYS A 451 -1.40 -1.85 -26.58
C LYS A 451 -0.35 -1.55 -25.51
N LYS A 452 -0.78 -1.05 -24.36
CA LYS A 452 0.09 -0.66 -23.24
C LYS A 452 0.33 -1.75 -22.20
N LEU A 453 -0.01 -3.01 -22.48
CA LEU A 453 0.30 -4.12 -21.60
C LEU A 453 1.81 -4.35 -21.55
N LEU A 454 2.33 -4.68 -20.38
CA LEU A 454 3.73 -5.02 -20.18
C LEU A 454 3.98 -6.50 -20.52
N PRO A 455 5.22 -6.86 -20.95
CA PRO A 455 5.64 -8.25 -20.95
C PRO A 455 5.53 -8.84 -19.54
N VAL A 456 5.16 -10.12 -19.43
CA VAL A 456 5.01 -10.76 -18.12
C VAL A 456 6.29 -10.75 -17.29
N ALA A 457 7.45 -10.79 -17.95
CA ALA A 457 8.76 -10.73 -17.30
C ALA A 457 9.05 -9.37 -16.63
N ASP A 458 8.41 -8.31 -17.12
CA ASP A 458 8.62 -6.92 -16.67
C ASP A 458 7.41 -6.37 -15.90
N LEU A 459 6.40 -7.22 -15.60
CA LEU A 459 5.10 -6.75 -15.09
C LEU A 459 5.20 -6.16 -13.67
N ASP A 460 6.17 -6.56 -12.86
CA ASP A 460 6.42 -5.97 -11.54
C ASP A 460 6.64 -4.46 -11.61
N ARG A 461 7.29 -3.98 -12.67
CA ARG A 461 7.56 -2.55 -12.89
C ARG A 461 6.28 -1.72 -12.97
N GLY A 462 5.20 -2.29 -13.49
CA GLY A 462 3.92 -1.60 -13.60
C GLY A 462 3.26 -1.28 -12.25
N PHE A 463 3.68 -1.95 -11.18
CA PHE A 463 3.23 -1.69 -9.81
C PHE A 463 4.17 -0.74 -9.05
N ILE A 464 5.47 -0.74 -9.37
CA ILE A 464 6.51 -0.04 -8.61
C ILE A 464 6.75 1.35 -9.20
N ARG A 465 6.91 1.44 -10.52
CA ARG A 465 7.31 2.67 -11.21
C ARG A 465 6.45 2.88 -12.48
N PRO A 466 5.18 3.27 -12.30
CA PRO A 466 4.24 3.40 -13.41
C PRO A 466 4.65 4.51 -14.39
N GLU A 467 4.49 4.25 -15.70
CA GLU A 467 4.82 5.20 -16.78
C GLU A 467 3.65 6.16 -17.11
N TYR A 468 2.43 5.81 -16.67
CA TYR A 468 1.23 6.64 -16.87
C TYR A 468 0.23 6.44 -15.70
N PRO A 469 -0.66 7.41 -15.42
CA PRO A 469 -1.43 7.43 -14.16
C PRO A 469 -2.27 6.19 -13.87
N SER A 470 -2.84 5.54 -14.88
CA SER A 470 -3.68 4.34 -14.70
C SER A 470 -2.92 3.02 -14.80
N GLN A 471 -1.58 3.03 -14.94
CA GLN A 471 -0.83 1.80 -15.19
C GLN A 471 -0.91 0.80 -14.05
N VAL A 472 -0.94 1.25 -12.80
CA VAL A 472 -1.09 0.35 -11.65
C VAL A 472 -2.39 -0.47 -11.76
N VAL A 473 -3.52 0.20 -12.05
CA VAL A 473 -4.82 -0.46 -12.24
C VAL A 473 -4.80 -1.42 -13.43
N VAL A 474 -4.13 -1.02 -14.53
CA VAL A 474 -3.94 -1.89 -15.71
C VAL A 474 -3.09 -3.11 -15.37
N SER A 475 -2.07 -2.97 -14.50
CA SER A 475 -1.21 -4.07 -14.05
C SER A 475 -1.96 -5.07 -13.17
N TYR A 476 -2.83 -4.60 -12.27
CA TYR A 476 -3.75 -5.46 -11.50
C TYR A 476 -4.65 -6.27 -12.43
N TYR A 477 -5.31 -5.61 -13.36
CA TYR A 477 -6.15 -6.25 -14.36
C TYR A 477 -5.37 -7.28 -15.19
N GLN A 478 -4.20 -6.89 -15.72
CA GLN A 478 -3.35 -7.78 -16.53
C GLN A 478 -2.93 -9.01 -15.74
N ALA A 479 -2.45 -8.82 -14.52
CA ALA A 479 -1.98 -9.90 -13.64
C ALA A 479 -3.10 -10.90 -13.31
N GLY A 480 -4.29 -10.40 -12.94
CA GLY A 480 -5.47 -11.25 -12.69
C GLY A 480 -5.88 -12.03 -13.94
N ARG A 481 -5.93 -11.36 -15.11
CA ARG A 481 -6.26 -12.05 -16.39
C ARG A 481 -5.19 -13.06 -16.81
N ILE A 482 -3.92 -12.86 -16.45
CA ILE A 482 -2.87 -13.89 -16.65
C ILE A 482 -3.17 -15.13 -15.81
N CYS A 483 -3.56 -14.98 -14.55
CA CYS A 483 -3.92 -16.12 -13.70
C CYS A 483 -5.15 -16.86 -14.23
N ASP A 484 -6.17 -16.14 -14.72
CA ASP A 484 -7.33 -16.73 -15.37
C ASP A 484 -6.94 -17.52 -16.63
N TYR A 485 -6.08 -16.95 -17.49
CA TYR A 485 -5.58 -17.62 -18.70
C TYR A 485 -4.79 -18.89 -18.38
N ILE A 486 -3.95 -18.84 -17.33
CA ILE A 486 -3.20 -20.03 -16.89
C ILE A 486 -4.17 -21.11 -16.42
N GLN A 487 -5.17 -20.76 -15.62
CA GLN A 487 -6.18 -21.71 -15.17
C GLN A 487 -6.96 -22.31 -16.34
N ASP A 488 -7.40 -21.49 -17.30
CA ASP A 488 -8.17 -21.94 -18.47
C ASP A 488 -7.38 -22.90 -19.36
N ARG A 489 -6.08 -22.66 -19.53
CA ARG A 489 -5.27 -23.42 -20.50
C ARG A 489 -4.58 -24.64 -19.90
N TRP A 490 -4.06 -24.51 -18.66
CA TRP A 490 -3.24 -25.55 -18.03
C TRP A 490 -3.85 -26.12 -16.75
N GLY A 491 -4.92 -25.49 -16.24
CA GLY A 491 -5.61 -25.91 -15.02
C GLY A 491 -5.09 -25.19 -13.77
N ALA A 492 -5.95 -25.12 -12.74
CA ALA A 492 -5.69 -24.40 -11.50
C ALA A 492 -4.46 -24.92 -10.72
N ASP A 493 -4.12 -26.22 -10.84
CA ASP A 493 -2.95 -26.80 -10.17
C ASP A 493 -1.63 -26.14 -10.62
N LYS A 494 -1.59 -25.58 -11.85
CA LYS A 494 -0.40 -24.89 -12.35
C LYS A 494 -0.10 -23.57 -11.60
N LEU A 495 -1.13 -22.88 -11.16
CA LEU A 495 -0.93 -21.69 -10.31
C LEU A 495 -0.24 -22.07 -8.99
N LEU A 496 -0.62 -23.21 -8.40
CA LEU A 496 0.04 -23.71 -7.18
C LEU A 496 1.48 -24.20 -7.45
N ASP A 497 1.72 -24.88 -8.59
CA ASP A 497 3.08 -25.27 -9.02
C ASP A 497 3.98 -24.03 -9.16
N MET A 498 3.45 -22.92 -9.70
CA MET A 498 4.18 -21.65 -9.84
C MET A 498 4.49 -21.03 -8.47
N VAL A 499 3.57 -21.08 -7.49
CA VAL A 499 3.84 -20.66 -6.09
C VAL A 499 5.06 -21.41 -5.55
N HIS A 500 5.12 -22.75 -5.71
CA HIS A 500 6.25 -23.55 -5.26
C HIS A 500 7.56 -23.21 -5.99
N SER A 501 7.47 -22.82 -7.27
CA SER A 501 8.65 -22.42 -8.04
C SER A 501 9.22 -21.08 -7.56
N TYR A 502 8.36 -20.10 -7.22
CA TYR A 502 8.80 -18.85 -6.59
C TYR A 502 9.39 -19.09 -5.19
N ALA A 503 8.79 -19.98 -4.39
CA ALA A 503 9.36 -20.39 -3.10
C ALA A 503 10.80 -20.95 -3.25
N ALA A 504 11.14 -21.52 -4.41
CA ALA A 504 12.47 -22.01 -4.77
C ALA A 504 13.38 -20.93 -5.42
N LEU A 505 13.05 -19.64 -5.26
CA LEU A 505 13.81 -18.49 -5.78
C LEU A 505 13.94 -18.42 -7.32
N LYS A 506 12.98 -19.00 -8.04
CA LYS A 506 12.98 -18.90 -9.51
C LYS A 506 12.44 -17.55 -9.97
N THR A 507 13.04 -17.04 -11.03
CA THR A 507 12.58 -15.82 -11.70
C THR A 507 11.31 -16.07 -12.52
N THR A 508 10.55 -15.04 -12.82
CA THR A 508 9.34 -15.14 -13.66
C THR A 508 9.55 -15.87 -14.98
N PRO A 509 10.62 -15.62 -15.76
CA PRO A 509 10.92 -16.39 -16.96
C PRO A 509 11.10 -17.89 -16.71
N GLU A 510 11.85 -18.26 -15.66
CA GLU A 510 12.08 -19.66 -15.29
C GLU A 510 10.77 -20.33 -14.83
N VAL A 511 9.96 -19.63 -14.03
CA VAL A 511 8.67 -20.14 -13.56
C VAL A 511 7.72 -20.43 -14.72
N ILE A 512 7.63 -19.53 -15.70
CA ILE A 512 6.81 -19.73 -16.91
C ILE A 512 7.32 -20.91 -17.71
N GLN A 513 8.61 -20.95 -18.01
CA GLN A 513 9.19 -21.98 -18.86
C GLN A 513 9.06 -23.39 -18.24
N GLU A 514 9.34 -23.51 -16.95
CA GLU A 514 9.30 -24.81 -16.27
C GLU A 514 7.88 -25.34 -16.02
N ASN A 515 6.96 -24.45 -15.63
CA ASN A 515 5.62 -24.89 -15.27
C ASN A 515 4.68 -24.98 -16.47
N LEU A 516 4.83 -24.09 -17.47
CA LEU A 516 3.92 -23.98 -18.60
C LEU A 516 4.51 -24.52 -19.91
N GLY A 517 5.84 -24.71 -19.98
CA GLY A 517 6.52 -25.30 -21.15
C GLY A 517 6.61 -24.36 -22.35
N VAL A 518 6.49 -23.05 -22.14
CA VAL A 518 6.59 -21.99 -23.16
C VAL A 518 7.59 -20.94 -22.74
N THR A 519 8.18 -20.19 -23.70
CA THR A 519 8.98 -19.01 -23.34
C THR A 519 8.09 -17.85 -22.89
N PRO A 520 8.62 -16.86 -22.15
CA PRO A 520 7.85 -15.67 -21.78
C PRO A 520 7.24 -14.94 -22.99
N GLU A 521 7.97 -14.84 -24.09
CA GLU A 521 7.52 -14.17 -25.33
C GLU A 521 6.41 -14.95 -26.02
N GLU A 522 6.48 -16.29 -26.04
CA GLU A 522 5.40 -17.16 -26.54
C GLU A 522 4.17 -17.04 -25.65
N PHE A 523 4.37 -17.03 -24.32
CA PHE A 523 3.32 -16.84 -23.35
C PHE A 523 2.59 -15.52 -23.57
N ASP A 524 3.31 -14.39 -23.64
CA ASP A 524 2.72 -13.06 -23.86
C ASP A 524 1.89 -13.00 -25.13
N LYS A 525 2.41 -13.55 -26.22
CA LYS A 525 1.71 -13.60 -27.50
C LYS A 525 0.39 -14.37 -27.41
N GLU A 526 0.41 -15.52 -26.77
CA GLU A 526 -0.75 -16.39 -26.64
C GLU A 526 -1.77 -15.83 -25.64
N PHE A 527 -1.31 -15.29 -24.51
CA PHE A 527 -2.14 -14.59 -23.54
C PHE A 527 -2.85 -13.39 -24.17
N GLN A 528 -2.13 -12.54 -24.87
CA GLN A 528 -2.73 -11.39 -25.56
C GLN A 528 -3.79 -11.85 -26.58
N ALA A 529 -3.52 -12.88 -27.36
CA ALA A 529 -4.50 -13.41 -28.31
C ALA A 529 -5.77 -13.91 -27.62
N TRP A 530 -5.65 -14.58 -26.47
CA TRP A 530 -6.76 -15.02 -25.64
C TRP A 530 -7.53 -13.84 -25.05
N LEU A 531 -6.83 -12.86 -24.46
CA LEU A 531 -7.41 -11.69 -23.83
C LEU A 531 -8.20 -10.83 -24.84
N TYR A 532 -7.55 -10.48 -25.97
CA TYR A 532 -8.20 -9.64 -27.01
C TYR A 532 -9.41 -10.30 -27.64
N LYS A 533 -9.45 -11.62 -27.73
CA LYS A 533 -10.66 -12.33 -28.20
C LYS A 533 -11.88 -12.00 -27.34
N GLY A 534 -11.72 -11.85 -26.03
CA GLY A 534 -12.80 -11.52 -25.10
C GLY A 534 -13.17 -10.03 -25.08
N VAL A 535 -12.19 -9.12 -25.17
CA VAL A 535 -12.39 -7.68 -24.97
C VAL A 535 -12.49 -6.88 -26.27
N GLN A 536 -12.16 -7.45 -27.42
CA GLN A 536 -12.14 -6.76 -28.71
C GLN A 536 -13.48 -6.10 -29.08
N PRO A 537 -14.65 -6.74 -28.83
CA PRO A 537 -15.94 -6.09 -29.11
C PRO A 537 -16.13 -4.77 -28.33
N THR A 538 -15.69 -4.72 -27.06
CA THR A 538 -15.75 -3.52 -26.23
C THR A 538 -14.79 -2.45 -26.77
N ILE A 539 -13.57 -2.83 -27.13
CA ILE A 539 -12.57 -1.91 -27.71
C ILE A 539 -13.09 -1.28 -29.01
N ASP A 540 -13.63 -2.10 -29.92
CA ASP A 540 -14.12 -1.66 -31.25
C ASP A 540 -15.33 -0.72 -31.14
N ASN A 541 -16.14 -0.88 -30.10
CA ASN A 541 -17.34 -0.09 -29.89
C ASN A 541 -17.15 1.05 -28.86
N PHE A 542 -15.98 1.20 -28.25
CA PHE A 542 -15.77 2.09 -27.09
C PHE A 542 -16.18 3.54 -27.34
N ASP A 543 -15.83 4.10 -28.49
CA ASP A 543 -16.19 5.49 -28.82
C ASP A 543 -17.69 5.66 -29.09
N LYS A 544 -18.33 4.66 -29.73
CA LYS A 544 -19.79 4.64 -29.96
C LYS A 544 -20.55 4.47 -28.64
N TRP A 545 -20.04 3.59 -27.77
CA TRP A 545 -20.57 3.41 -26.43
C TRP A 545 -20.56 4.72 -25.64
N ARG A 546 -19.44 5.45 -25.63
CA ARG A 546 -19.30 6.73 -24.92
C ARG A 546 -20.30 7.78 -25.42
N GLU A 547 -20.48 7.88 -26.73
CA GLU A 547 -21.48 8.76 -27.33
C GLU A 547 -22.90 8.30 -26.97
N GLY A 548 -23.18 7.00 -27.08
CA GLY A 548 -24.47 6.40 -26.74
C GLY A 548 -24.83 6.65 -25.26
N LEU A 549 -23.89 6.39 -24.34
CA LEU A 549 -24.11 6.61 -22.91
C LEU A 549 -24.40 8.09 -22.61
N LYS A 550 -23.67 9.01 -23.24
CA LYS A 550 -23.94 10.45 -23.12
C LYS A 550 -25.34 10.83 -23.60
N ASN A 551 -25.80 10.22 -24.71
CA ASN A 551 -27.13 10.47 -25.25
C ASN A 551 -28.21 9.90 -24.33
N LEU A 552 -28.02 8.70 -23.77
CA LEU A 552 -28.93 8.11 -22.78
C LEU A 552 -29.04 8.99 -21.53
N ALA A 553 -27.91 9.47 -21.01
CA ALA A 553 -27.91 10.37 -19.85
C ALA A 553 -28.68 11.68 -20.15
N GLN A 554 -28.57 12.23 -21.35
CA GLN A 554 -29.33 13.43 -21.74
C GLN A 554 -30.81 13.08 -21.90
N ALA A 555 -31.16 11.97 -22.55
CA ALA A 555 -32.54 11.56 -22.74
C ALA A 555 -33.24 11.27 -21.37
N SER A 556 -32.56 10.59 -20.43
CA SER A 556 -33.06 10.37 -19.06
C SER A 556 -33.30 11.71 -18.35
N LYS A 557 -32.33 12.63 -18.37
CA LYS A 557 -32.47 13.98 -17.80
C LYS A 557 -33.66 14.77 -18.38
N ASP A 558 -33.95 14.59 -19.66
CA ASP A 558 -35.07 15.26 -20.35
C ASP A 558 -36.40 14.47 -20.20
N ASN A 559 -36.40 13.34 -19.41
CA ASN A 559 -37.51 12.41 -19.26
C ASN A 559 -38.02 11.81 -20.58
N ASN A 560 -37.13 11.73 -21.60
CA ASN A 560 -37.42 11.07 -22.87
C ASN A 560 -37.19 9.55 -22.76
N TYR A 561 -38.01 8.90 -21.94
CA TYR A 561 -37.89 7.48 -21.63
C TYR A 561 -38.08 6.56 -22.84
N ASP A 562 -38.85 6.99 -23.87
CA ASP A 562 -39.01 6.24 -25.12
C ASP A 562 -37.68 6.09 -25.87
N GLU A 563 -36.85 7.14 -25.88
CA GLU A 563 -35.51 7.11 -26.49
C GLU A 563 -34.54 6.26 -25.65
N VAL A 564 -34.59 6.37 -24.31
CA VAL A 564 -33.78 5.56 -23.41
C VAL A 564 -34.05 4.08 -23.65
N LEU A 565 -35.31 3.65 -23.66
CA LEU A 565 -35.70 2.24 -23.89
C LEU A 565 -35.41 1.77 -25.32
N LYS A 566 -35.42 2.66 -26.31
CA LYS A 566 -35.12 2.30 -27.69
C LYS A 566 -33.64 1.98 -27.90
N ASP A 567 -32.75 2.78 -27.31
CA ASP A 567 -31.32 2.75 -27.61
C ASP A 567 -30.47 2.11 -26.45
N GLY A 568 -31.04 1.96 -25.26
CA GLY A 568 -30.36 1.55 -24.04
C GLY A 568 -29.69 0.17 -24.14
N ASP A 569 -30.43 -0.85 -24.58
CA ASP A 569 -29.89 -2.20 -24.71
C ASP A 569 -28.67 -2.25 -25.64
N ALA A 570 -28.70 -1.46 -26.74
CA ALA A 570 -27.58 -1.40 -27.66
C ALA A 570 -26.34 -0.78 -27.00
N VAL A 571 -26.52 0.20 -26.12
CA VAL A 571 -25.41 0.80 -25.33
C VAL A 571 -24.86 -0.20 -24.33
N VAL A 572 -25.72 -0.92 -23.61
CA VAL A 572 -25.29 -2.00 -22.71
C VAL A 572 -24.46 -3.05 -23.45
N GLN A 573 -24.93 -3.53 -24.61
CA GLN A 573 -24.22 -4.57 -25.37
C GLN A 573 -22.85 -4.13 -25.90
N MET A 574 -22.59 -2.84 -26.05
CA MET A 574 -21.28 -2.33 -26.47
C MET A 574 -20.24 -2.45 -25.37
N TYR A 575 -20.67 -2.34 -24.08
CA TYR A 575 -19.78 -2.42 -22.92
C TYR A 575 -20.56 -2.89 -21.68
N PRO A 576 -20.92 -4.19 -21.61
CA PRO A 576 -21.75 -4.74 -20.53
C PRO A 576 -21.15 -4.58 -19.14
N GLN A 577 -19.82 -4.62 -19.02
CA GLN A 577 -19.11 -4.50 -17.74
C GLN A 577 -19.04 -3.08 -17.17
N TYR A 578 -19.59 -2.06 -17.88
CA TYR A 578 -19.64 -0.73 -17.33
C TYR A 578 -20.81 -0.55 -16.37
N VAL A 579 -20.54 -0.74 -15.09
CA VAL A 579 -21.51 -0.65 -13.98
C VAL A 579 -21.18 0.47 -12.98
N TYR A 580 -20.27 1.39 -13.35
CA TYR A 580 -19.94 2.55 -12.55
C TYR A 580 -21.04 3.63 -12.63
N ALA A 581 -20.88 4.71 -11.90
CA ALA A 581 -21.87 5.77 -11.84
C ALA A 581 -22.37 6.23 -13.22
N ALA A 582 -23.66 6.55 -13.32
CA ALA A 582 -24.32 6.96 -14.54
C ALA A 582 -24.21 5.91 -15.68
N ASN A 583 -24.43 4.66 -15.39
CA ASN A 583 -24.42 3.55 -16.34
C ASN A 583 -25.75 3.39 -17.10
N ALA A 584 -25.74 2.65 -18.18
CA ALA A 584 -26.91 2.45 -19.02
C ALA A 584 -28.00 1.63 -18.32
N TYR A 585 -27.63 0.71 -17.43
CA TYR A 585 -28.59 -0.14 -16.69
C TYR A 585 -29.53 0.71 -15.82
N GLU A 586 -28.98 1.69 -15.09
CA GLU A 586 -29.73 2.60 -14.22
C GLU A 586 -30.70 3.47 -15.06
N PHE A 587 -30.26 4.00 -16.20
CA PHE A 587 -31.12 4.80 -17.08
C PHE A 587 -32.28 3.99 -17.68
N ILE A 588 -32.02 2.72 -18.08
CA ILE A 588 -33.05 1.82 -18.60
C ILE A 588 -34.04 1.48 -17.50
N ALA A 589 -33.56 1.13 -16.29
CA ALA A 589 -34.41 0.80 -15.15
C ALA A 589 -35.31 1.99 -14.75
N GLU A 590 -34.77 3.21 -14.71
CA GLU A 590 -35.54 4.45 -14.48
C GLU A 590 -36.66 4.62 -15.52
N ALA A 591 -36.33 4.46 -16.80
CA ALA A 591 -37.28 4.58 -17.88
C ALA A 591 -38.40 3.52 -17.82
N ASP A 592 -38.08 2.27 -17.52
CA ASP A 592 -39.05 1.20 -17.35
C ASP A 592 -39.96 1.46 -16.15
N LEU A 593 -39.42 1.94 -15.03
CA LEU A 593 -40.23 2.31 -13.87
C LEU A 593 -41.18 3.46 -14.18
N ALA A 594 -40.73 4.47 -14.90
CA ALA A 594 -41.58 5.58 -15.34
C ALA A 594 -42.73 5.14 -16.25
N LYS A 595 -42.52 4.05 -17.01
CA LYS A 595 -43.54 3.41 -17.86
C LYS A 595 -44.39 2.37 -17.09
N GLY A 596 -44.08 2.05 -15.85
CA GLY A 596 -44.79 1.05 -15.03
C GLY A 596 -44.34 -0.40 -15.26
N ASN A 597 -43.24 -0.61 -15.98
CA ASN A 597 -42.71 -1.92 -16.38
C ASN A 597 -41.81 -2.51 -15.30
N LYS A 598 -42.34 -2.72 -14.08
CA LYS A 598 -41.52 -3.19 -12.93
C LYS A 598 -40.70 -4.44 -13.18
N GLY A 599 -41.25 -5.40 -13.96
CA GLY A 599 -40.55 -6.64 -14.27
C GLY A 599 -39.36 -6.43 -15.22
N ALA A 600 -39.43 -5.53 -16.19
CA ALA A 600 -38.34 -5.18 -17.07
C ALA A 600 -37.22 -4.43 -16.27
N ALA A 601 -37.59 -3.48 -15.44
CA ALA A 601 -36.67 -2.79 -14.55
C ALA A 601 -35.90 -3.78 -13.64
N ALA A 602 -36.60 -4.74 -13.02
CA ALA A 602 -35.94 -5.77 -12.20
C ALA A 602 -34.96 -6.62 -13.04
N THR A 603 -35.33 -7.00 -14.26
CA THR A 603 -34.43 -7.79 -15.14
C THR A 603 -33.14 -7.05 -15.45
N VAL A 604 -33.25 -5.78 -15.82
CA VAL A 604 -32.08 -4.93 -16.13
C VAL A 604 -31.19 -4.71 -14.92
N LEU A 605 -31.76 -4.47 -13.74
CA LEU A 605 -30.98 -4.31 -12.51
C LEU A 605 -30.36 -5.62 -12.02
N THR A 606 -30.98 -6.79 -12.27
CA THR A 606 -30.35 -8.10 -12.03
C THR A 606 -29.14 -8.32 -12.94
N GLU A 607 -29.20 -7.84 -14.20
CA GLU A 607 -28.02 -7.89 -15.08
C GLU A 607 -26.91 -6.95 -14.57
N TYR A 608 -27.25 -5.73 -14.16
CA TYR A 608 -26.32 -4.79 -13.49
C TYR A 608 -25.60 -5.46 -12.31
N GLU A 609 -26.36 -6.08 -11.41
CA GLU A 609 -25.84 -6.81 -10.25
C GLU A 609 -24.89 -7.94 -10.68
N THR A 610 -25.28 -8.72 -11.70
CA THR A 610 -24.46 -9.84 -12.23
C THR A 610 -23.16 -9.38 -12.86
N GLN A 611 -23.12 -8.17 -13.42
CA GLN A 611 -21.90 -7.55 -13.96
C GLN A 611 -21.01 -6.91 -12.89
N GLY A 612 -21.32 -7.06 -11.61
CA GLY A 612 -20.55 -6.50 -10.50
C GLY A 612 -20.97 -5.09 -10.08
N GLY A 613 -22.19 -4.69 -10.44
CA GLY A 613 -22.78 -3.43 -9.97
C GLY A 613 -22.94 -3.43 -8.46
N ARG A 614 -22.46 -2.36 -7.80
CA ARG A 614 -22.33 -2.33 -6.34
C ARG A 614 -22.86 -1.05 -5.68
N ASP A 615 -23.61 -0.24 -6.41
CA ASP A 615 -24.29 0.90 -5.80
C ASP A 615 -25.39 0.45 -4.85
N PRO A 616 -25.34 0.79 -3.54
CA PRO A 616 -26.30 0.28 -2.55
C PRO A 616 -27.74 0.75 -2.81
N ASP A 617 -27.94 1.95 -3.35
CA ASP A 617 -29.28 2.47 -3.61
C ASP A 617 -29.90 1.77 -4.81
N THR A 618 -29.15 1.49 -5.84
CA THR A 618 -29.56 0.68 -7.00
C THR A 618 -29.91 -0.74 -6.59
N LEU A 619 -29.10 -1.38 -5.73
CA LEU A 619 -29.39 -2.73 -5.21
C LEU A 619 -30.63 -2.73 -4.28
N LYS A 620 -30.84 -1.72 -3.43
CA LYS A 620 -32.08 -1.58 -2.63
C LYS A 620 -33.31 -1.39 -3.51
N GLN A 621 -33.16 -0.69 -4.63
CA GLN A 621 -34.23 -0.56 -5.62
C GLN A 621 -34.57 -1.90 -6.26
N LEU A 622 -33.56 -2.70 -6.67
CA LEU A 622 -33.74 -4.05 -7.18
C LEU A 622 -34.50 -4.92 -6.18
N ALA A 623 -34.04 -4.96 -4.93
CA ALA A 623 -34.70 -5.74 -3.88
C ALA A 623 -36.18 -5.30 -3.65
N THR A 624 -36.49 -4.01 -3.81
CA THR A 624 -37.86 -3.49 -3.71
C THR A 624 -38.74 -3.98 -4.86
N LEU A 625 -38.16 -4.09 -6.06
CA LEU A 625 -38.86 -4.63 -7.22
C LEU A 625 -39.10 -6.13 -7.07
N GLU A 626 -38.11 -6.88 -6.60
CA GLU A 626 -38.20 -8.32 -6.35
C GLU A 626 -39.27 -8.66 -5.31
N GLU A 627 -39.34 -7.93 -4.19
CA GLU A 627 -40.42 -8.08 -3.22
C GLU A 627 -41.80 -7.79 -3.85
N GLY A 628 -41.89 -6.69 -4.63
CA GLY A 628 -43.12 -6.31 -5.32
C GLY A 628 -43.57 -7.30 -6.38
N LEU A 629 -42.65 -8.12 -6.89
CA LEU A 629 -42.90 -9.23 -7.83
C LEU A 629 -43.14 -10.57 -7.15
N GLY A 630 -43.12 -10.63 -5.81
CA GLY A 630 -43.31 -11.84 -5.03
C GLY A 630 -42.07 -12.76 -5.00
N GLN A 631 -40.90 -12.20 -5.09
CA GLN A 631 -39.57 -12.86 -5.08
C GLN A 631 -38.79 -12.53 -3.80
N PRO A 632 -39.30 -12.87 -2.59
CA PRO A 632 -38.67 -12.45 -1.34
C PRO A 632 -37.30 -13.12 -1.06
N LYS A 633 -36.98 -14.25 -1.73
CA LYS A 633 -35.68 -14.91 -1.59
C LYS A 633 -34.61 -14.16 -2.36
N GLU A 634 -34.93 -13.75 -3.55
CA GLU A 634 -34.08 -12.93 -4.41
C GLU A 634 -33.81 -11.59 -3.75
N ALA A 635 -34.87 -10.93 -3.24
CA ALA A 635 -34.74 -9.67 -2.49
C ALA A 635 -33.81 -9.78 -1.27
N ALA A 636 -33.91 -10.87 -0.52
CA ALA A 636 -33.03 -11.10 0.63
C ALA A 636 -31.57 -11.34 0.16
N ALA A 637 -31.35 -12.03 -0.95
CA ALA A 637 -30.01 -12.25 -1.49
C ALA A 637 -29.39 -10.95 -2.00
N THR A 638 -30.15 -10.12 -2.72
CA THR A 638 -29.72 -8.79 -3.20
C THR A 638 -29.39 -7.88 -2.03
N LEU A 639 -30.21 -7.83 -0.98
CA LEU A 639 -29.91 -7.03 0.22
C LEU A 639 -28.69 -7.56 1.00
N ASP A 640 -28.51 -8.89 1.10
CA ASP A 640 -27.36 -9.46 1.79
C ASP A 640 -26.03 -9.07 1.12
N ARG A 641 -26.00 -8.91 -0.20
CA ARG A 641 -24.81 -8.42 -0.93
C ARG A 641 -24.39 -7.02 -0.47
N ILE A 642 -25.33 -6.16 -0.09
CA ILE A 642 -24.99 -4.81 0.38
C ILE A 642 -24.17 -4.86 1.67
N ASN A 643 -24.36 -5.89 2.53
CA ASN A 643 -23.54 -6.08 3.72
C ASN A 643 -22.04 -6.18 3.42
N TRP A 644 -21.68 -6.73 2.26
CA TRP A 644 -20.29 -6.90 1.82
C TRP A 644 -19.72 -5.66 1.13
N ILE A 645 -20.58 -4.64 0.90
CA ILE A 645 -20.24 -3.37 0.27
C ILE A 645 -20.28 -2.25 1.31
N TYR A 646 -21.44 -2.07 1.96
CA TYR A 646 -21.68 -0.99 2.93
C TYR A 646 -22.68 -1.41 4.02
N PRO A 647 -22.22 -2.04 5.12
CA PRO A 647 -23.08 -2.51 6.20
C PRO A 647 -23.54 -1.41 7.17
N MET A 648 -23.28 -0.13 6.89
CA MET A 648 -23.59 1.00 7.79
C MET A 648 -25.01 1.55 7.55
N ASP A 649 -25.99 0.71 7.24
CA ASP A 649 -27.36 1.12 6.90
C ASP A 649 -28.38 0.38 7.78
N GLU A 650 -28.99 1.11 8.74
CA GLU A 650 -29.98 0.56 9.67
C GLU A 650 -31.22 -0.02 8.93
N ASP A 651 -31.70 0.67 7.89
CA ASP A 651 -32.88 0.23 7.13
C ASP A 651 -32.59 -1.07 6.35
N LEU A 652 -31.39 -1.24 5.83
CA LEU A 652 -30.93 -2.47 5.22
C LEU A 652 -31.09 -3.65 6.19
N HIS A 653 -30.51 -3.53 7.38
CA HIS A 653 -30.51 -4.60 8.37
C HIS A 653 -31.92 -4.93 8.87
N ARG A 654 -32.75 -3.93 9.13
CA ARG A 654 -34.15 -4.15 9.51
C ARG A 654 -34.93 -4.91 8.46
N ARG A 655 -34.81 -4.48 7.23
CA ARG A 655 -35.53 -5.07 6.08
C ARG A 655 -35.05 -6.50 5.82
N LEU A 656 -33.74 -6.72 5.76
CA LEU A 656 -33.16 -8.04 5.55
C LEU A 656 -33.47 -8.99 6.71
N GLY A 657 -33.39 -8.52 7.96
CA GLY A 657 -33.77 -9.28 9.14
C GLY A 657 -35.22 -9.74 9.09
N GLN A 658 -36.14 -8.86 8.66
CA GLN A 658 -37.54 -9.19 8.48
C GLN A 658 -37.77 -10.25 7.39
N LEU A 659 -37.10 -10.12 6.25
CA LEU A 659 -37.18 -11.09 5.14
C LEU A 659 -36.67 -12.46 5.57
N TRP A 660 -35.54 -12.52 6.28
CA TRP A 660 -35.00 -13.78 6.76
C TRP A 660 -35.81 -14.43 7.86
N LEU A 661 -36.36 -13.64 8.78
CA LEU A 661 -37.27 -14.14 9.81
C LEU A 661 -38.50 -14.79 9.17
N ALA A 662 -39.10 -14.13 8.17
CA ALA A 662 -40.24 -14.65 7.42
C ALA A 662 -39.91 -15.93 6.64
N GLN A 663 -38.67 -16.10 6.22
CA GLN A 663 -38.16 -17.30 5.52
C GLN A 663 -37.64 -18.38 6.48
N SER A 664 -37.77 -18.19 7.80
CA SER A 664 -37.22 -19.06 8.85
C SER A 664 -35.68 -19.22 8.81
N ASN A 665 -34.96 -18.25 8.21
CA ASN A 665 -33.52 -18.13 8.31
C ASN A 665 -33.16 -17.38 9.60
N TYR A 666 -33.33 -18.05 10.75
CA TYR A 666 -33.13 -17.44 12.05
C TYR A 666 -31.71 -16.95 12.32
N PRO A 667 -30.64 -17.68 11.93
CA PRO A 667 -29.28 -17.19 12.08
C PRO A 667 -29.04 -15.86 11.35
N GLY A 668 -29.54 -15.75 10.10
CA GLY A 668 -29.48 -14.52 9.33
C GLY A 668 -30.26 -13.38 9.97
N ALA A 669 -31.51 -13.64 10.41
CA ALA A 669 -32.33 -12.64 11.10
C ALA A 669 -31.65 -12.14 12.39
N ILE A 670 -31.05 -13.03 13.19
CA ILE A 670 -30.32 -12.68 14.40
C ILE A 670 -29.11 -11.79 14.05
N ARG A 671 -28.33 -12.14 13.01
CA ARG A 671 -27.18 -11.34 12.56
C ARG A 671 -27.61 -9.91 12.23
N GLU A 672 -28.66 -9.76 11.43
CA GLU A 672 -29.12 -8.45 10.98
C GLU A 672 -29.72 -7.60 12.12
N TYR A 673 -30.57 -8.19 12.96
CA TYR A 673 -31.12 -7.43 14.09
C TYR A 673 -30.05 -7.12 15.16
N SER A 674 -29.02 -7.97 15.32
CA SER A 674 -27.87 -7.64 16.16
C SER A 674 -27.09 -6.44 15.59
N ALA A 675 -26.97 -6.36 14.27
CA ALA A 675 -26.38 -5.20 13.61
C ALA A 675 -27.18 -3.92 13.87
N VAL A 676 -28.53 -3.97 13.81
CA VAL A 676 -29.37 -2.82 14.18
C VAL A 676 -29.11 -2.37 15.61
N VAL A 677 -29.04 -3.29 16.57
CA VAL A 677 -28.77 -2.95 17.98
C VAL A 677 -27.38 -2.34 18.14
N ALA A 678 -26.37 -2.88 17.45
CA ALA A 678 -24.99 -2.38 17.46
C ALA A 678 -24.84 -0.96 16.87
N MET A 679 -25.75 -0.53 16.00
CA MET A 679 -25.80 0.82 15.44
C MET A 679 -26.40 1.86 16.42
N HIS A 680 -26.84 1.45 17.60
CA HIS A 680 -27.44 2.32 18.60
C HIS A 680 -28.63 3.18 18.08
N PRO A 681 -29.67 2.55 17.52
CA PRO A 681 -30.77 3.25 16.86
C PRO A 681 -31.55 4.14 17.83
N LEU A 682 -32.21 5.17 17.31
CA LEU A 682 -33.05 6.05 18.10
C LEU A 682 -34.20 5.27 18.77
N ASP A 683 -34.78 4.31 18.05
CA ASP A 683 -35.80 3.40 18.60
C ASP A 683 -35.17 2.10 19.09
N ARG A 684 -34.43 2.22 20.21
CA ARG A 684 -33.78 1.07 20.84
C ARG A 684 -34.78 -0.02 21.24
N ALA A 685 -35.97 0.36 21.74
CA ALA A 685 -36.94 -0.62 22.18
C ALA A 685 -37.46 -1.52 21.05
N SER A 686 -37.68 -0.97 19.85
CA SER A 686 -38.05 -1.74 18.68
C SER A 686 -36.88 -2.66 18.24
N ALA A 687 -35.63 -2.15 18.21
CA ALA A 687 -34.49 -2.92 17.80
C ALA A 687 -34.26 -4.15 18.70
N GLU A 688 -34.27 -3.95 20.02
CA GLU A 688 -34.09 -5.05 20.98
C GLU A 688 -35.26 -6.05 20.90
N PHE A 689 -36.46 -5.58 20.64
CA PHE A 689 -37.65 -6.44 20.47
C PHE A 689 -37.54 -7.30 19.16
N ASP A 690 -37.13 -6.69 18.06
CA ASP A 690 -36.94 -7.41 16.78
C ASP A 690 -35.90 -8.54 16.93
N LEU A 691 -34.78 -8.25 17.64
CA LEU A 691 -33.76 -9.23 17.97
C LEU A 691 -34.31 -10.33 18.90
N ALA A 692 -35.10 -9.94 19.93
CA ALA A 692 -35.73 -10.90 20.81
C ALA A 692 -36.67 -11.84 20.05
N GLN A 693 -37.43 -11.33 19.07
CA GLN A 693 -38.31 -12.15 18.24
C GLN A 693 -37.51 -13.17 17.39
N ALA A 694 -36.36 -12.77 16.85
CA ALA A 694 -35.54 -13.67 16.10
C ALA A 694 -34.97 -14.78 16.99
N TYR A 695 -34.45 -14.47 18.18
CA TYR A 695 -34.02 -15.47 19.17
C TYR A 695 -35.15 -16.39 19.62
N PHE A 696 -36.34 -15.85 19.86
CA PHE A 696 -37.52 -16.63 20.24
C PHE A 696 -37.89 -17.63 19.13
N ALA A 697 -37.90 -17.18 17.87
CA ALA A 697 -38.17 -18.02 16.70
C ALA A 697 -37.11 -19.10 16.50
N ALA A 698 -35.86 -18.81 16.84
CA ALA A 698 -34.75 -19.76 16.82
C ALA A 698 -34.79 -20.77 17.98
N GLY A 699 -35.68 -20.57 19.01
CA GLY A 699 -35.73 -21.38 20.20
C GLY A 699 -34.74 -21.03 21.29
N GLU A 700 -33.99 -19.94 21.15
CA GLU A 700 -32.98 -19.43 22.10
C GLU A 700 -33.65 -18.56 23.17
N LYS A 701 -34.45 -19.19 24.07
CA LYS A 701 -35.34 -18.53 24.99
C LYS A 701 -34.64 -17.57 25.96
N ASP A 702 -33.49 -17.92 26.48
CA ASP A 702 -32.72 -17.10 27.44
C ASP A 702 -32.30 -15.78 26.80
N LYS A 703 -31.75 -15.83 25.59
CA LYS A 703 -31.35 -14.63 24.82
C LYS A 703 -32.58 -13.81 24.41
N ALA A 704 -33.67 -14.46 24.07
CA ALA A 704 -34.93 -13.75 23.78
C ALA A 704 -35.42 -12.97 25.00
N GLU A 705 -35.37 -13.54 26.22
CA GLU A 705 -35.77 -12.90 27.45
C GLU A 705 -34.85 -11.71 27.77
N ASP A 706 -33.54 -11.88 27.66
CA ASP A 706 -32.55 -10.80 27.86
C ASP A 706 -32.86 -9.59 26.97
N ASN A 707 -33.06 -9.80 25.66
CA ASN A 707 -33.37 -8.69 24.73
C ASN A 707 -34.79 -8.09 24.97
N VAL A 708 -35.78 -8.89 25.39
CA VAL A 708 -37.09 -8.35 25.79
C VAL A 708 -36.93 -7.43 26.99
N LEU A 709 -36.11 -7.80 27.97
CA LEU A 709 -35.86 -6.96 29.16
C LEU A 709 -35.14 -5.67 28.76
N GLN A 710 -34.16 -5.71 27.82
CA GLN A 710 -33.53 -4.50 27.29
C GLN A 710 -34.52 -3.58 26.57
N ALA A 711 -35.44 -4.16 25.78
CA ALA A 711 -36.51 -3.40 25.13
C ALA A 711 -37.42 -2.69 26.17
N LEU A 712 -37.76 -3.37 27.24
CA LEU A 712 -38.63 -2.81 28.35
C LEU A 712 -37.85 -1.84 29.22
N GLU A 713 -36.54 -1.97 29.36
CA GLU A 713 -35.70 -0.96 30.02
C GLU A 713 -35.70 0.36 29.22
N ALA A 714 -35.60 0.25 27.88
CA ALA A 714 -35.65 1.41 26.97
C ALA A 714 -37.04 2.05 26.93
N ALA A 715 -38.09 1.23 26.91
CA ALA A 715 -39.51 1.69 26.90
C ALA A 715 -40.40 0.75 27.72
N PRO A 716 -40.67 1.06 29.01
CA PRO A 716 -41.44 0.18 29.89
C PRO A 716 -42.88 -0.11 29.41
N ASP A 717 -43.46 0.79 28.64
CA ASP A 717 -44.82 0.66 28.09
C ASP A 717 -44.87 0.00 26.70
N TYR A 718 -43.76 -0.56 26.21
CA TYR A 718 -43.69 -1.17 24.90
C TYR A 718 -44.45 -2.52 24.87
N ARG A 719 -45.71 -2.46 24.49
CA ARG A 719 -46.66 -3.58 24.52
C ARG A 719 -46.18 -4.85 23.78
N PRO A 720 -45.52 -4.78 22.60
CA PRO A 720 -45.05 -5.98 21.96
C PRO A 720 -44.06 -6.77 22.83
N ALA A 721 -43.10 -6.11 23.47
CA ALA A 721 -42.12 -6.74 24.37
C ALA A 721 -42.79 -7.34 25.62
N GLN A 722 -43.73 -6.61 26.24
CA GLN A 722 -44.53 -7.15 27.37
C GLN A 722 -45.27 -8.45 27.01
N LYS A 723 -45.86 -8.50 25.82
CA LYS A 723 -46.52 -9.69 25.30
C LYS A 723 -45.58 -10.87 25.09
N LEU A 724 -44.41 -10.62 24.52
CA LEU A 724 -43.42 -11.65 24.30
C LEU A 724 -42.86 -12.19 25.62
N LEU A 725 -42.59 -11.31 26.60
CA LEU A 725 -42.17 -11.72 27.94
C LEU A 725 -43.15 -12.68 28.61
N LEU A 726 -44.47 -12.37 28.53
CA LEU A 726 -45.50 -13.28 29.04
C LEU A 726 -45.52 -14.63 28.31
N GLN A 727 -45.24 -14.69 27.03
CA GLN A 727 -45.16 -15.94 26.28
C GLN A 727 -43.95 -16.78 26.71
N LEU A 728 -42.77 -16.15 26.94
CA LEU A 728 -41.57 -16.80 27.43
C LEU A 728 -41.81 -17.43 28.81
N GLN A 729 -42.37 -16.65 29.76
CA GLN A 729 -42.65 -17.13 31.12
C GLN A 729 -43.77 -18.17 31.17
N GLY A 730 -44.78 -18.11 30.29
CA GLY A 730 -45.84 -19.11 30.19
C GLY A 730 -45.31 -20.47 29.68
N SER A 731 -44.34 -20.44 28.75
CA SER A 731 -43.70 -21.66 28.23
C SER A 731 -42.79 -22.35 29.27
N GLU A 732 -42.14 -21.61 30.17
CA GLU A 732 -41.35 -22.19 31.26
C GLU A 732 -42.20 -22.94 32.32
N ASN A 733 -43.42 -22.44 32.60
CA ASN A 733 -44.31 -23.11 33.54
C ASN A 733 -44.85 -24.44 33.00
N ASP A 734 -45.02 -24.57 31.68
CA ASP A 734 -45.44 -25.82 31.03
C ASP A 734 -44.32 -26.88 30.99
N GLU A 735 -43.04 -26.46 30.90
CA GLU A 735 -41.91 -27.37 30.97
C GLU A 735 -41.56 -27.84 32.39
N LYS A 736 -41.79 -27.00 33.40
CA LYS A 736 -41.62 -27.38 34.82
C LYS A 736 -42.79 -28.20 35.38
N GLY A 737 -43.89 -28.31 34.64
CA GLY A 737 -45.08 -29.08 34.99
C GLY A 737 -45.13 -30.50 34.40
N LYS A 738 -44.19 -30.90 33.58
CA LYS A 738 -43.99 -32.26 33.04
C LYS A 738 -42.81 -32.93 33.72
#